data_3c6b1baf640972b94748e0508ff1cbc7
#
_entry.id   3c6b1baf640972b94748e0508ff1cbc7
#
_cell.length_a   1.000
_cell.length_b   1.000
_cell.length_c   1.000
_cell.angle_alpha   90.00
_cell.angle_beta   90.00
_cell.angle_gamma   90.00
#
_symmetry.space_group_name_H-M   'P 1'
#
loop_
_entity.id
_entity.type
_entity.pdbx_description
1 polymer ?
#
loop_
_entity_poly.entity_id
_entity_poly.type
_entity_poly.pdbx_seq_one_letter_code
_entity_poly.pdbx_strand_id
1 'polypeptide(L)'
;MTAPKHVSIVIPPQLGDVEGSVAWAAQELAQALRQRDVTVQIGAEPLGGIVVEVAGAGMKAQPGAGAAFPPRAEAMALERSGDHILAWGFDTRGLVYALTELADRVRTGQGEDLFEGTFPLVEQPTARIRSMARLFCAEEEDKLWYYDKQQWRDYLTMLASNRFNRFALTLGMGYNYPYHNPWISDVYFYFPYPFLLAMDGYGIDVKELSAEERDHNLDMLAFIGRECARRGLEFQLALWTQRYDFDDVPRANYTVRGVTEENLAPYCRDAITALLRHVPEITGLTFRVHVEGGIAEGEYGFWEEAFAGVAAAGRPVEIDMHGKGLDHKMIDIARRSGMPVAASPKYLAEHMGPPYHQSAIRDKEYPPESAKSEREQLSEGSRKFLRYSYGDLLTRDKDYKVIYRIWAGTQRVLLWGDPVFAAGYGRSSMFAGSDGVEWCEPQSFKGRMGTGMPGQRFNYKRHGYATRQDWRKYDYQYRVWGRLLYNPEAPRQSWMRWLERECGDLAEACEKGLSWASRVLPLVTLAHGPSASNNHYWPEIYTNLGLIEGSGKRAYGFDMDGPTRFGNAPTFDSALFASPREFAELLLAGKSSHRYTPLDVADWLDDMAAGCETALSTARSSPDYNRAEPQRILADVEILGGMARHFAQKFRAACWAELFIATKASELIEPMLGHARNAVLAWERLAAVSRELYHDDLTYGPQSWLRGSWHSRLPEMQAELLDLEALRGFGGTESVAGTPALAKAIAALKGHRPTRAQPDASAPTAVFAGGEPLPIRIEVEAEDAPVLHYRHINQAERWQSMPMQAERGGYTATIPAEYTKSDFHLQYFVSLRQNGQSTLIPGLAPDLANEPYFTVMQR
;
A
#
# COMPACT_ATOMS: atom_id res chain seq x y z
N MET A 1 2.54 -25.25 44.07
CA MET A 1 1.59 -24.19 43.65
C MET A 1 2.21 -22.87 43.98
N THR A 2 2.73 -22.17 43.00
CA THR A 2 3.11 -20.77 43.14
C THR A 2 1.88 -19.97 43.49
N ALA A 3 1.96 -19.04 44.46
CA ALA A 3 0.85 -18.18 44.86
C ALA A 3 0.26 -17.49 43.61
N PRO A 4 -1.06 -17.30 43.51
CA PRO A 4 -1.67 -16.62 42.37
C PRO A 4 -1.02 -15.25 42.21
N LYS A 5 -0.43 -15.02 41.04
CA LYS A 5 0.19 -13.73 40.74
C LYS A 5 -0.91 -12.66 40.82
N HIS A 6 -0.63 -11.57 41.51
CA HIS A 6 -1.52 -10.41 41.62
C HIS A 6 -0.89 -9.23 40.87
N VAL A 7 -1.69 -8.50 40.08
CA VAL A 7 -1.27 -7.29 39.38
C VAL A 7 -2.21 -6.15 39.72
N SER A 8 -1.66 -5.02 40.17
CA SER A 8 -2.39 -3.77 40.40
C SER A 8 -2.11 -2.81 39.24
N ILE A 9 -3.13 -2.43 38.47
CA ILE A 9 -3.03 -1.37 37.45
C ILE A 9 -3.48 -0.07 38.11
N VAL A 10 -2.56 0.84 38.34
CA VAL A 10 -2.77 2.10 39.04
C VAL A 10 -2.95 3.23 38.06
N ILE A 11 -4.16 3.81 37.99
CA ILE A 11 -4.49 4.94 37.13
C ILE A 11 -4.75 6.15 38.03
N PRO A 12 -3.86 7.14 38.05
CA PRO A 12 -4.04 8.34 38.85
C PRO A 12 -5.29 9.14 38.44
N PRO A 13 -6.09 9.67 39.38
CA PRO A 13 -7.30 10.44 39.08
C PRO A 13 -7.06 11.67 38.20
N GLN A 14 -5.84 12.20 38.16
CA GLN A 14 -5.44 13.38 37.38
C GLN A 14 -5.44 13.08 35.86
N LEU A 15 -5.38 11.82 35.45
CA LEU A 15 -5.49 11.45 34.02
C LEU A 15 -6.91 11.61 33.47
N GLY A 16 -7.91 11.82 34.33
CA GLY A 16 -9.24 12.34 33.97
C GLY A 16 -10.13 11.47 33.07
N ASP A 17 -9.64 10.33 32.62
CA ASP A 17 -10.27 9.51 31.60
C ASP A 17 -10.79 8.18 32.18
N VAL A 18 -11.71 8.27 33.14
CA VAL A 18 -12.24 7.07 33.83
C VAL A 18 -13.10 6.19 32.90
N GLU A 19 -13.64 6.74 31.80
CA GLU A 19 -14.49 6.03 30.83
C GLU A 19 -13.94 6.02 29.40
N GLY A 20 -12.79 6.64 29.15
CA GLY A 20 -12.22 6.83 27.82
C GLY A 20 -11.20 5.77 27.41
N SER A 21 -10.28 6.18 26.53
CA SER A 21 -9.35 5.27 25.85
C SER A 21 -8.31 4.64 26.80
N VAL A 22 -7.87 5.36 27.83
CA VAL A 22 -6.93 4.82 28.83
C VAL A 22 -7.59 3.73 29.67
N ALA A 23 -8.85 3.95 30.10
CA ALA A 23 -9.61 2.95 30.83
C ALA A 23 -9.87 1.70 29.97
N TRP A 24 -10.18 1.89 28.69
CA TRP A 24 -10.27 0.78 27.73
C TRP A 24 -8.96 -0.01 27.64
N ALA A 25 -7.83 0.66 27.48
CA ALA A 25 -6.52 0.00 27.34
C ALA A 25 -6.12 -0.74 28.64
N ALA A 26 -6.44 -0.18 29.80
CA ALA A 26 -6.23 -0.84 31.10
C ALA A 26 -7.11 -2.10 31.23
N GLN A 27 -8.35 -2.06 30.73
CA GLN A 27 -9.23 -3.24 30.70
C GLN A 27 -8.68 -4.31 29.74
N GLU A 28 -8.12 -3.93 28.58
CA GLU A 28 -7.45 -4.87 27.67
C GLU A 28 -6.26 -5.57 28.35
N LEU A 29 -5.45 -4.82 29.10
CA LEU A 29 -4.36 -5.40 29.89
C LEU A 29 -4.91 -6.33 30.98
N ALA A 30 -5.92 -5.89 31.72
CA ALA A 30 -6.54 -6.71 32.77
C ALA A 30 -7.15 -8.00 32.19
N GLN A 31 -7.78 -7.93 31.03
CA GLN A 31 -8.32 -9.11 30.35
C GLN A 31 -7.22 -10.09 29.94
N ALA A 32 -6.11 -9.58 29.37
CA ALA A 32 -4.96 -10.41 29.01
C ALA A 32 -4.37 -11.14 30.23
N LEU A 33 -4.23 -10.43 31.35
CA LEU A 33 -3.76 -11.00 32.61
C LEU A 33 -4.70 -12.07 33.15
N ARG A 34 -6.02 -11.81 33.18
CA ARG A 34 -7.03 -12.79 33.65
C ARG A 34 -7.04 -14.06 32.80
N GLN A 35 -6.78 -13.97 31.52
CA GLN A 35 -6.65 -15.12 30.61
C GLN A 35 -5.43 -16.01 30.96
N ARG A 36 -4.51 -15.50 31.78
CA ARG A 36 -3.38 -16.24 32.33
C ARG A 36 -3.52 -16.52 33.84
N ASP A 37 -4.75 -16.58 34.33
CA ASP A 37 -5.09 -16.88 35.74
C ASP A 37 -4.45 -15.90 36.74
N VAL A 38 -4.25 -14.63 36.37
CA VAL A 38 -3.74 -13.56 37.22
C VAL A 38 -4.89 -12.79 37.84
N THR A 39 -4.84 -12.56 39.15
CA THR A 39 -5.77 -11.68 39.83
C THR A 39 -5.40 -10.22 39.51
N VAL A 40 -6.36 -9.42 39.01
CA VAL A 40 -6.13 -8.05 38.57
C VAL A 40 -7.07 -7.08 39.25
N GLN A 41 -6.50 -6.00 39.75
CA GLN A 41 -7.22 -4.83 40.20
C GLN A 41 -6.85 -3.62 39.35
N ILE A 42 -7.83 -2.79 39.01
CA ILE A 42 -7.64 -1.46 38.44
C ILE A 42 -8.13 -0.44 39.48
N GLY A 43 -7.32 0.54 39.82
CA GLY A 43 -7.69 1.55 40.80
C GLY A 43 -6.65 2.67 40.93
N ALA A 44 -6.87 3.58 41.91
CA ALA A 44 -5.96 4.69 42.16
C ALA A 44 -4.79 4.30 43.08
N GLU A 45 -4.91 3.19 43.82
CA GLU A 45 -3.93 2.74 44.81
C GLU A 45 -3.58 1.26 44.58
N PRO A 46 -2.30 0.85 44.79
CA PRO A 46 -1.90 -0.54 44.65
C PRO A 46 -2.32 -1.38 45.87
N LEU A 47 -2.77 -2.63 45.63
CA LEU A 47 -3.06 -3.61 46.69
C LEU A 47 -1.97 -4.68 46.86
N GLY A 48 -0.79 -4.50 46.23
CA GLY A 48 0.33 -5.44 46.30
C GLY A 48 0.55 -6.23 44.97
N GLY A 49 1.54 -7.10 44.95
CA GLY A 49 1.96 -7.82 43.75
C GLY A 49 2.74 -6.95 42.75
N ILE A 50 2.65 -7.27 41.48
CA ILE A 50 3.25 -6.43 40.44
C ILE A 50 2.39 -5.18 40.25
N VAL A 51 3.01 -4.01 40.26
CA VAL A 51 2.34 -2.72 40.09
C VAL A 51 2.63 -2.19 38.70
N VAL A 52 1.59 -1.95 37.91
CA VAL A 52 1.66 -1.21 36.65
C VAL A 52 1.13 0.19 36.91
N GLU A 53 2.04 1.15 37.07
CA GLU A 53 1.70 2.57 37.28
C GLU A 53 1.55 3.27 35.93
N VAL A 54 0.41 3.94 35.73
CA VAL A 54 0.12 4.73 34.52
C VAL A 54 0.46 6.20 34.79
N ALA A 55 1.31 6.82 33.97
CA ALA A 55 1.69 8.20 34.13
C ALA A 55 1.76 8.97 32.81
N GLY A 56 1.26 10.20 32.82
CA GLY A 56 1.28 11.10 31.67
C GLY A 56 2.34 12.21 31.76
N ALA A 57 2.52 12.96 30.68
CA ALA A 57 3.38 14.13 30.66
C ALA A 57 2.99 15.15 31.76
N GLY A 58 3.99 15.67 32.46
CA GLY A 58 3.78 16.64 33.55
C GLY A 58 3.46 16.03 34.93
N MET A 59 3.34 14.70 35.04
CA MET A 59 3.15 14.01 36.32
C MET A 59 4.48 13.75 37.04
N LYS A 60 4.41 13.61 38.41
CA LYS A 60 5.60 13.40 39.24
C LYS A 60 6.32 12.06 39.06
N ALA A 61 5.63 11.07 38.55
CA ALA A 61 6.25 9.81 38.18
C ALA A 61 7.10 10.06 36.94
N GLN A 62 8.34 10.43 37.17
CA GLN A 62 9.31 10.52 36.09
C GLN A 62 10.09 9.22 36.03
N PRO A 63 10.36 8.72 34.82
CA PRO A 63 11.20 7.54 34.62
C PRO A 63 12.57 7.75 35.25
N GLY A 64 13.24 6.64 35.56
CA GLY A 64 14.56 6.64 36.15
C GLY A 64 15.58 7.47 35.37
N ALA A 65 16.52 8.06 36.07
CA ALA A 65 17.51 8.97 35.54
C ALA A 65 18.33 8.35 34.39
N GLY A 66 17.91 8.58 33.14
CA GLY A 66 18.65 8.09 31.96
C GLY A 66 17.92 8.11 30.63
N ALA A 67 16.62 8.01 30.60
CA ALA A 67 15.88 8.08 29.33
C ALA A 67 15.16 9.42 29.20
N ALA A 68 15.56 10.23 28.22
CA ALA A 68 14.80 11.41 27.85
C ALA A 68 13.53 10.96 27.14
N PHE A 69 12.34 11.20 27.70
CA PHE A 69 11.07 10.94 27.02
C PHE A 69 10.85 11.97 25.94
N PRO A 70 10.53 11.52 24.69
CA PRO A 70 10.32 12.45 23.60
C PRO A 70 9.06 13.28 23.86
N PRO A 71 9.11 14.62 23.86
CA PRO A 71 7.95 15.49 23.99
C PRO A 71 7.19 15.57 22.66
N ARG A 72 6.69 14.43 22.21
CA ARG A 72 6.00 14.28 20.93
C ARG A 72 4.69 13.57 21.13
N ALA A 73 3.64 14.05 20.44
CA ALA A 73 2.34 13.39 20.42
C ALA A 73 2.48 11.89 20.12
N GLU A 74 1.71 11.08 20.82
CA GLU A 74 1.67 9.62 20.73
C GLU A 74 2.95 8.90 21.21
N ALA A 75 3.97 9.61 21.74
CA ALA A 75 5.14 8.96 22.31
C ALA A 75 4.77 8.16 23.56
N MET A 76 5.42 7.00 23.72
CA MET A 76 5.21 6.12 24.85
C MET A 76 6.52 5.59 25.42
N ALA A 77 6.49 5.21 26.70
CA ALA A 77 7.60 4.50 27.31
C ALA A 77 7.13 3.46 28.33
N LEU A 78 7.92 2.41 28.47
CA LEU A 78 7.81 1.39 29.49
C LEU A 78 9.13 1.28 30.24
N GLU A 79 9.09 1.36 31.56
CA GLU A 79 10.22 1.08 32.44
C GLU A 79 9.86 0.03 33.47
N ARG A 80 10.84 -0.74 33.93
CA ARG A 80 10.64 -1.75 34.95
C ARG A 80 11.74 -1.71 36.01
N SER A 81 11.31 -1.74 37.26
CA SER A 81 12.17 -1.87 38.41
C SER A 81 11.59 -2.92 39.37
N GLY A 82 12.12 -4.13 39.28
CA GLY A 82 11.58 -5.26 40.04
C GLY A 82 10.13 -5.56 39.68
N ASP A 83 9.24 -5.48 40.68
CA ASP A 83 7.81 -5.69 40.52
C ASP A 83 7.03 -4.40 40.17
N HIS A 84 7.72 -3.31 39.88
CA HIS A 84 7.13 -2.04 39.50
C HIS A 84 7.38 -1.79 38.02
N ILE A 85 6.30 -1.54 37.24
CA ILE A 85 6.31 -1.19 35.82
C ILE A 85 5.67 0.18 35.66
N LEU A 86 6.41 1.12 35.08
CA LEU A 86 5.88 2.41 34.68
C LEU A 86 5.42 2.34 33.23
N ALA A 87 4.14 2.61 32.97
CA ALA A 87 3.54 2.78 31.66
C ALA A 87 3.28 4.27 31.41
N TRP A 88 4.14 4.91 30.64
CA TRP A 88 4.12 6.35 30.40
C TRP A 88 3.64 6.67 28.97
N GLY A 89 2.89 7.78 28.84
CA GLY A 89 2.51 8.35 27.53
C GLY A 89 2.59 9.86 27.54
N PHE A 90 3.04 10.47 26.44
CA PHE A 90 3.03 11.92 26.26
C PHE A 90 1.60 12.49 26.26
N ASP A 91 0.68 11.74 25.67
CA ASP A 91 -0.75 12.04 25.59
C ASP A 91 -1.58 10.76 25.81
N THR A 92 -2.90 10.87 25.69
CA THR A 92 -3.84 9.77 25.86
C THR A 92 -3.50 8.60 24.93
N ARG A 93 -3.13 8.86 23.69
CA ARG A 93 -2.80 7.82 22.72
C ARG A 93 -1.48 7.12 23.05
N GLY A 94 -0.47 7.86 23.52
CA GLY A 94 0.77 7.28 24.05
C GLY A 94 0.52 6.34 25.22
N LEU A 95 -0.40 6.70 26.13
CA LEU A 95 -0.83 5.82 27.24
C LEU A 95 -1.54 4.55 26.75
N VAL A 96 -2.42 4.68 25.76
CA VAL A 96 -3.07 3.53 25.12
C VAL A 96 -2.01 2.59 24.55
N TYR A 97 -0.99 3.13 23.89
CA TYR A 97 0.07 2.31 23.32
C TYR A 97 0.93 1.61 24.37
N ALA A 98 1.25 2.28 25.47
CA ALA A 98 2.00 1.68 26.58
C ALA A 98 1.23 0.50 27.21
N LEU A 99 -0.06 0.69 27.49
CA LEU A 99 -0.90 -0.34 28.12
C LEU A 99 -1.19 -1.50 27.15
N THR A 100 -1.46 -1.22 25.88
CA THR A 100 -1.69 -2.27 24.88
C THR A 100 -0.41 -3.01 24.52
N GLU A 101 0.77 -2.41 24.65
CA GLU A 101 2.05 -3.11 24.54
C GLU A 101 2.21 -4.14 25.66
N LEU A 102 1.92 -3.76 26.90
CA LEU A 102 1.92 -4.70 28.02
C LEU A 102 0.88 -5.81 27.84
N ALA A 103 -0.33 -5.47 27.39
CA ALA A 103 -1.37 -6.45 27.10
C ALA A 103 -0.92 -7.45 26.01
N ASP A 104 -0.25 -6.97 24.97
CA ASP A 104 0.30 -7.80 23.89
C ASP A 104 1.39 -8.75 24.40
N ARG A 105 2.32 -8.27 25.25
CA ARG A 105 3.34 -9.10 25.89
C ARG A 105 2.70 -10.22 26.71
N VAL A 106 1.67 -9.91 27.49
CA VAL A 106 0.96 -10.90 28.31
C VAL A 106 0.24 -11.93 27.44
N ARG A 107 -0.43 -11.49 26.35
CA ARG A 107 -1.19 -12.39 25.45
C ARG A 107 -0.29 -13.33 24.66
N THR A 108 0.90 -12.87 24.28
CA THR A 108 1.79 -13.61 23.38
C THR A 108 2.92 -14.31 24.11
N GLY A 109 3.31 -13.84 25.31
CA GLY A 109 4.37 -14.43 26.10
C GLY A 109 4.00 -15.82 26.61
N GLN A 110 4.95 -16.75 26.56
CA GLN A 110 4.79 -18.13 27.05
C GLN A 110 5.55 -18.38 28.36
N GLY A 111 6.44 -17.44 28.74
CA GLY A 111 7.29 -17.53 29.92
C GLY A 111 6.56 -17.33 31.25
N GLU A 112 7.30 -17.54 32.36
CA GLU A 112 6.81 -17.29 33.72
C GLU A 112 6.75 -15.78 34.03
N ASP A 113 7.56 -14.96 33.35
CA ASP A 113 7.48 -13.51 33.41
C ASP A 113 6.33 -13.02 32.54
N LEU A 114 5.28 -12.46 33.16
CA LEU A 114 4.09 -11.95 32.49
C LEU A 114 4.39 -10.82 31.49
N PHE A 115 5.43 -10.05 31.77
CA PHE A 115 5.79 -8.85 31.01
C PHE A 115 7.15 -8.97 30.33
N GLU A 116 7.52 -10.19 29.97
CA GLU A 116 8.78 -10.46 29.27
C GLU A 116 8.97 -9.55 28.06
N GLY A 117 10.16 -8.96 27.92
CA GLY A 117 10.50 -8.09 26.79
C GLY A 117 11.51 -7.03 27.17
N THR A 118 11.82 -6.14 26.21
CA THR A 118 12.79 -5.06 26.39
C THR A 118 12.29 -4.01 27.36
N PHE A 119 13.10 -3.68 28.34
CA PHE A 119 12.97 -2.54 29.25
C PHE A 119 14.33 -1.85 29.42
N PRO A 120 14.42 -0.49 29.37
CA PRO A 120 13.34 0.41 29.00
C PRO A 120 12.95 0.25 27.52
N LEU A 121 11.68 0.48 27.19
CA LEU A 121 11.19 0.65 25.84
C LEU A 121 10.71 2.08 25.68
N VAL A 122 11.27 2.83 24.73
CA VAL A 122 10.87 4.19 24.40
C VAL A 122 10.58 4.26 22.92
N GLU A 123 9.35 4.64 22.56
CA GLU A 123 8.91 4.73 21.17
C GLU A 123 8.17 6.02 20.89
N GLN A 124 8.28 6.51 19.66
CA GLN A 124 7.56 7.69 19.16
C GLN A 124 7.17 7.50 17.71
N PRO A 125 6.09 8.14 17.23
CA PRO A 125 5.64 7.96 15.86
C PRO A 125 6.58 8.62 14.85
N THR A 126 6.94 7.89 13.81
CA THR A 126 7.54 8.45 12.59
C THR A 126 6.44 8.96 11.66
N ALA A 127 5.54 8.10 11.20
CA ALA A 127 4.38 8.51 10.43
C ALA A 127 3.32 9.16 11.33
N ARG A 128 2.88 10.38 10.98
CA ARG A 128 1.82 11.08 11.74
C ARG A 128 0.48 10.40 11.58
N ILE A 129 0.14 9.96 10.37
CA ILE A 129 -1.10 9.27 10.05
C ILE A 129 -0.77 7.83 9.65
N ARG A 130 -1.39 6.91 10.35
CA ARG A 130 -1.32 5.46 10.13
C ARG A 130 -2.75 4.95 10.05
N SER A 131 -3.36 5.12 8.87
CA SER A 131 -4.77 4.85 8.61
C SER A 131 -4.96 3.46 8.03
N MET A 132 -6.10 2.86 8.34
CA MET A 132 -6.60 1.64 7.73
C MET A 132 -7.97 1.90 7.12
N ALA A 133 -8.12 1.61 5.83
CA ALA A 133 -9.39 1.75 5.13
C ALA A 133 -10.06 0.39 4.94
N ARG A 134 -11.32 0.27 5.42
CA ARG A 134 -12.22 -0.85 5.12
C ARG A 134 -13.38 -0.36 4.27
N LEU A 135 -13.72 -1.14 3.23
CA LEU A 135 -14.68 -0.74 2.22
C LEU A 135 -15.95 -1.62 2.32
N PHE A 136 -17.10 -0.97 2.38
CA PHE A 136 -18.38 -1.64 2.17
C PHE A 136 -18.68 -1.65 0.67
N CYS A 137 -18.76 -2.82 0.06
CA CYS A 137 -18.83 -2.97 -1.38
C CYS A 137 -19.98 -3.87 -1.86
N ALA A 138 -20.46 -4.80 -1.03
CA ALA A 138 -21.46 -5.77 -1.40
C ALA A 138 -22.41 -6.04 -0.23
N GLU A 139 -23.70 -5.90 -0.50
CA GLU A 139 -24.74 -6.08 0.53
C GLU A 139 -24.68 -7.45 1.21
N GLU A 140 -24.69 -8.51 0.39
CA GLU A 140 -24.76 -9.90 0.90
C GLU A 140 -23.55 -10.29 1.73
N GLU A 141 -22.38 -9.75 1.41
CA GLU A 141 -21.12 -10.12 2.06
C GLU A 141 -20.74 -9.15 3.17
N ASP A 142 -21.09 -7.88 3.02
CA ASP A 142 -20.59 -6.84 3.92
C ASP A 142 -21.57 -6.48 5.06
N LYS A 143 -22.87 -6.67 4.90
CA LYS A 143 -23.83 -6.56 6.00
C LYS A 143 -23.50 -7.51 7.15
N LEU A 144 -22.92 -8.67 6.87
CA LEU A 144 -22.58 -9.65 7.89
C LEU A 144 -21.57 -9.11 8.91
N TRP A 145 -20.53 -8.42 8.44
CA TRP A 145 -19.56 -7.80 9.35
C TRP A 145 -19.99 -6.40 9.78
N TYR A 146 -20.72 -5.67 8.93
CA TYR A 146 -21.15 -4.31 9.25
C TYR A 146 -22.06 -4.28 10.49
N TYR A 147 -22.98 -5.21 10.60
CA TYR A 147 -23.91 -5.29 11.73
C TYR A 147 -23.38 -6.08 12.95
N ASP A 148 -22.20 -6.67 12.86
CA ASP A 148 -21.63 -7.44 13.95
C ASP A 148 -20.82 -6.55 14.91
N LYS A 149 -21.45 -6.17 16.04
CA LYS A 149 -20.82 -5.33 17.06
C LYS A 149 -19.56 -5.96 17.68
N GLN A 150 -19.49 -7.30 17.80
CA GLN A 150 -18.30 -7.96 18.33
C GLN A 150 -17.16 -7.96 17.35
N GLN A 151 -17.45 -8.19 16.08
CA GLN A 151 -16.49 -8.05 14.98
C GLN A 151 -15.82 -6.67 15.01
N TRP A 152 -16.59 -5.59 15.17
CA TRP A 152 -16.07 -4.24 15.24
C TRP A 152 -15.17 -4.02 16.47
N ARG A 153 -15.58 -4.53 17.64
CA ARG A 153 -14.75 -4.44 18.84
C ARG A 153 -13.40 -5.13 18.64
N ASP A 154 -13.41 -6.34 18.11
CA ASP A 154 -12.19 -7.13 17.88
C ASP A 154 -11.28 -6.46 16.84
N TYR A 155 -11.85 -6.04 15.71
CA TYR A 155 -11.12 -5.41 14.62
C TYR A 155 -10.49 -4.08 15.03
N LEU A 156 -11.25 -3.19 15.66
CA LEU A 156 -10.73 -1.90 16.11
C LEU A 156 -9.73 -2.06 17.26
N THR A 157 -9.89 -3.07 18.13
CA THR A 157 -8.89 -3.42 19.14
C THR A 157 -7.58 -3.86 18.48
N MET A 158 -7.66 -4.69 17.45
CA MET A 158 -6.47 -5.11 16.68
C MET A 158 -5.76 -3.91 16.07
N LEU A 159 -6.48 -2.97 15.45
CA LEU A 159 -5.90 -1.76 14.86
C LEU A 159 -5.18 -0.90 15.91
N ALA A 160 -5.87 -0.53 17.01
CA ALA A 160 -5.31 0.31 18.06
C ALA A 160 -4.08 -0.35 18.73
N SER A 161 -4.13 -1.66 18.99
CA SER A 161 -3.03 -2.42 19.58
C SER A 161 -1.79 -2.50 18.68
N ASN A 162 -1.99 -2.37 17.35
CA ASN A 162 -0.90 -2.36 16.38
C ASN A 162 -0.50 -0.94 15.92
N ARG A 163 -0.79 0.09 16.72
CA ARG A 163 -0.33 1.48 16.51
C ARG A 163 -0.98 2.21 15.33
N PHE A 164 -2.07 1.70 14.75
CA PHE A 164 -2.89 2.54 13.89
C PHE A 164 -3.54 3.64 14.73
N ASN A 165 -3.67 4.83 14.16
CA ASN A 165 -4.30 5.97 14.84
C ASN A 165 -5.54 6.50 14.12
N ARG A 166 -5.85 5.96 12.92
CA ARG A 166 -7.04 6.29 12.14
C ARG A 166 -7.66 5.03 11.55
N PHE A 167 -8.98 4.98 11.57
CA PHE A 167 -9.78 4.01 10.83
C PHE A 167 -10.66 4.75 9.82
N ALA A 168 -10.65 4.31 8.56
CA ALA A 168 -11.47 4.86 7.48
C ALA A 168 -12.50 3.82 7.02
N LEU A 169 -13.78 4.13 7.15
CA LEU A 169 -14.86 3.33 6.57
C LEU A 169 -15.29 3.96 5.25
N THR A 170 -15.26 3.19 4.17
CA THR A 170 -15.69 3.67 2.84
C THR A 170 -17.07 3.11 2.50
N LEU A 171 -18.00 3.99 2.21
CA LEU A 171 -19.33 3.68 1.66
C LEU A 171 -19.40 4.12 0.20
N GLY A 172 -20.28 3.53 -0.59
CA GLY A 172 -20.50 3.92 -1.99
C GLY A 172 -19.60 3.23 -3.00
N MET A 173 -19.02 2.08 -2.68
CA MET A 173 -18.14 1.34 -3.60
C MET A 173 -18.87 0.45 -4.62
N GLY A 174 -20.16 0.24 -4.47
CA GLY A 174 -20.97 -0.64 -5.32
C GLY A 174 -20.98 -0.26 -6.80
N TYR A 175 -20.73 1.01 -7.15
CA TYR A 175 -20.69 1.49 -8.53
C TYR A 175 -19.66 0.78 -9.43
N ASN A 176 -18.65 0.13 -8.86
CA ASN A 176 -17.63 -0.56 -9.65
C ASN A 176 -18.12 -1.92 -10.22
N TYR A 177 -19.21 -2.46 -9.69
CA TYR A 177 -19.64 -3.81 -10.00
C TYR A 177 -20.69 -3.88 -11.10
N PRO A 178 -21.70 -3.02 -11.13
CA PRO A 178 -22.78 -3.09 -12.11
C PRO A 178 -22.30 -2.98 -13.56
N TYR A 179 -21.24 -2.23 -13.80
CA TYR A 179 -20.74 -1.95 -15.15
C TYR A 179 -20.04 -3.11 -15.85
N HIS A 180 -19.42 -4.01 -15.10
CA HIS A 180 -18.47 -4.96 -15.66
C HIS A 180 -18.76 -6.40 -15.30
N ASN A 181 -19.74 -6.61 -14.41
CA ASN A 181 -20.03 -7.93 -13.91
C ASN A 181 -21.54 -8.14 -13.73
N PRO A 182 -22.17 -8.97 -14.58
CA PRO A 182 -23.59 -9.24 -14.47
C PRO A 182 -24.00 -10.00 -13.20
N TRP A 183 -23.02 -10.49 -12.44
CA TRP A 183 -23.24 -11.24 -11.20
C TRP A 183 -23.41 -10.35 -9.97
N ILE A 184 -22.92 -9.11 -10.04
CA ILE A 184 -22.94 -8.17 -8.92
C ILE A 184 -23.81 -6.99 -9.33
N SER A 185 -25.05 -7.00 -8.89
CA SER A 185 -25.99 -5.88 -9.04
C SER A 185 -26.12 -5.05 -7.76
N ASP A 186 -25.09 -5.09 -6.93
CA ASP A 186 -25.14 -4.52 -5.59
C ASP A 186 -24.81 -3.03 -5.61
N VAL A 187 -25.82 -2.24 -5.33
CA VAL A 187 -25.72 -0.79 -5.22
C VAL A 187 -26.05 -0.30 -3.80
N TYR A 188 -25.86 -1.13 -2.77
CA TYR A 188 -26.08 -0.72 -1.39
C TYR A 188 -25.07 0.37 -0.99
N PHE A 189 -25.54 1.42 -0.32
CA PHE A 189 -24.77 2.62 0.02
C PHE A 189 -24.15 3.40 -1.16
N TYR A 190 -24.57 3.14 -2.40
CA TYR A 190 -23.96 3.84 -3.55
C TYR A 190 -24.17 5.36 -3.53
N PHE A 191 -25.26 5.84 -2.93
CA PHE A 191 -25.52 7.21 -2.55
C PHE A 191 -25.85 7.21 -1.05
N PRO A 192 -24.86 7.32 -0.15
CA PRO A 192 -24.98 6.86 1.23
C PRO A 192 -26.07 7.56 2.04
N TYR A 193 -26.39 8.83 1.74
CA TYR A 193 -27.22 9.65 2.60
C TYR A 193 -28.60 9.07 2.86
N PRO A 194 -29.45 8.72 1.86
CA PRO A 194 -30.79 8.18 2.13
C PRO A 194 -30.79 6.75 2.66
N PHE A 195 -29.64 6.06 2.63
CA PHE A 195 -29.46 4.79 3.32
C PHE A 195 -29.21 4.93 4.83
N LEU A 196 -28.90 6.14 5.29
CA LEU A 196 -28.57 6.47 6.67
C LEU A 196 -29.56 7.44 7.30
N LEU A 197 -30.13 8.35 6.54
CA LEU A 197 -30.90 9.50 7.03
C LEU A 197 -32.23 9.66 6.30
N ALA A 198 -33.25 10.03 7.06
CA ALA A 198 -34.45 10.64 6.49
C ALA A 198 -34.33 12.17 6.59
N MET A 199 -34.36 12.87 5.45
CA MET A 199 -34.23 14.32 5.39
C MET A 199 -35.56 14.95 5.02
N ASP A 200 -36.12 15.73 5.95
CA ASP A 200 -37.38 16.46 5.72
C ASP A 200 -37.24 17.50 4.60
N GLY A 201 -38.30 17.68 3.84
CA GLY A 201 -38.38 18.73 2.83
C GLY A 201 -37.83 18.38 1.45
N TYR A 202 -37.11 17.27 1.29
CA TYR A 202 -36.53 16.87 0.01
C TYR A 202 -37.33 15.78 -0.73
N GLY A 203 -38.06 14.92 0.02
CA GLY A 203 -38.80 13.81 -0.57
C GLY A 203 -37.86 12.74 -1.20
N ILE A 204 -36.65 12.65 -0.71
CA ILE A 204 -35.63 11.70 -1.17
C ILE A 204 -35.65 10.47 -0.29
N ASP A 205 -35.79 9.29 -0.89
CA ASP A 205 -35.75 7.99 -0.23
C ASP A 205 -35.11 6.90 -1.09
N VAL A 206 -34.94 5.73 -0.51
CA VAL A 206 -34.57 4.50 -1.23
C VAL A 206 -35.78 3.56 -1.21
N LYS A 207 -36.33 3.27 -2.40
CA LYS A 207 -37.60 2.55 -2.58
C LYS A 207 -37.65 1.20 -1.90
N GLU A 208 -36.56 0.44 -1.96
CA GLU A 208 -36.46 -0.94 -1.47
C GLU A 208 -35.95 -1.01 -0.01
N LEU A 209 -35.60 0.12 0.61
CA LEU A 209 -35.04 0.18 1.97
C LEU A 209 -36.14 0.53 2.98
N SER A 210 -36.30 -0.29 4.03
CA SER A 210 -37.21 0.04 5.11
C SER A 210 -36.67 1.14 6.03
N ALA A 211 -37.56 1.84 6.74
CA ALA A 211 -37.17 2.85 7.72
C ALA A 211 -36.33 2.22 8.86
N GLU A 212 -36.72 1.04 9.30
CA GLU A 212 -36.02 0.31 10.35
C GLU A 212 -34.59 -0.07 9.95
N GLU A 213 -34.39 -0.47 8.70
CA GLU A 213 -33.07 -0.81 8.20
C GLU A 213 -32.21 0.45 8.03
N ARG A 214 -32.78 1.53 7.51
CA ARG A 214 -32.09 2.83 7.43
C ARG A 214 -31.62 3.29 8.81
N ASP A 215 -32.52 3.27 9.81
CA ASP A 215 -32.21 3.70 11.17
C ASP A 215 -31.19 2.77 11.82
N HIS A 216 -31.26 1.47 11.53
CA HIS A 216 -30.24 0.50 11.97
C HIS A 216 -28.86 0.76 11.32
N ASN A 217 -28.83 1.15 10.06
CA ASN A 217 -27.58 1.56 9.39
C ASN A 217 -26.90 2.73 10.12
N LEU A 218 -27.68 3.75 10.46
CA LEU A 218 -27.17 4.92 11.19
C LEU A 218 -26.71 4.56 12.60
N ASP A 219 -27.47 3.74 13.32
CA ASP A 219 -27.12 3.26 14.66
C ASP A 219 -25.81 2.48 14.66
N MET A 220 -25.59 1.65 13.62
CA MET A 220 -24.34 0.93 13.47
C MET A 220 -23.17 1.85 13.14
N LEU A 221 -23.36 2.84 12.26
CA LEU A 221 -22.34 3.85 11.99
C LEU A 221 -21.95 4.61 13.26
N ALA A 222 -22.92 5.04 14.05
CA ALA A 222 -22.69 5.70 15.34
C ALA A 222 -22.01 4.77 16.36
N PHE A 223 -22.37 3.48 16.39
CA PHE A 223 -21.67 2.49 17.20
C PHE A 223 -20.20 2.36 16.81
N ILE A 224 -19.88 2.28 15.49
CA ILE A 224 -18.51 2.20 14.99
C ILE A 224 -17.72 3.44 15.41
N GLY A 225 -18.30 4.64 15.27
CA GLY A 225 -17.70 5.89 15.71
C GLY A 225 -17.33 5.87 17.20
N ARG A 226 -18.28 5.50 18.06
CA ARG A 226 -18.01 5.38 19.51
C ARG A 226 -16.93 4.35 19.84
N GLU A 227 -16.90 3.21 19.15
CA GLU A 227 -15.86 2.20 19.38
C GLU A 227 -14.48 2.65 18.87
N CYS A 228 -14.41 3.48 17.81
CA CYS A 228 -13.18 4.17 17.38
C CYS A 228 -12.70 5.15 18.46
N ALA A 229 -13.56 6.06 18.90
CA ALA A 229 -13.24 7.06 19.90
C ALA A 229 -12.78 6.42 21.21
N ARG A 230 -13.46 5.36 21.65
CA ARG A 230 -13.12 4.59 22.85
C ARG A 230 -11.69 4.01 22.80
N ARG A 231 -11.14 3.77 21.60
CA ARG A 231 -9.77 3.24 21.40
C ARG A 231 -8.75 4.30 21.06
N GLY A 232 -9.14 5.57 21.04
CA GLY A 232 -8.28 6.68 20.61
C GLY A 232 -8.00 6.69 19.10
N LEU A 233 -8.83 6.02 18.28
CA LEU A 233 -8.75 6.07 16.83
C LEU A 233 -9.56 7.25 16.28
N GLU A 234 -8.97 7.99 15.36
CA GLU A 234 -9.72 8.91 14.51
C GLU A 234 -10.65 8.11 13.60
N PHE A 235 -11.89 8.60 13.44
CA PHE A 235 -12.85 7.95 12.55
C PHE A 235 -13.07 8.77 11.29
N GLN A 236 -12.56 8.28 10.17
CA GLN A 236 -12.72 8.84 8.84
C GLN A 236 -13.86 8.13 8.14
N LEU A 237 -14.83 8.87 7.62
CA LEU A 237 -15.91 8.30 6.80
C LEU A 237 -15.71 8.72 5.35
N ALA A 238 -15.54 7.77 4.45
CA ALA A 238 -15.45 8.05 3.02
C ALA A 238 -16.83 7.91 2.36
N LEU A 239 -17.33 9.01 1.86
CA LEU A 239 -18.54 9.10 1.04
C LEU A 239 -18.10 9.04 -0.42
N TRP A 240 -17.92 7.82 -0.94
CA TRP A 240 -17.14 7.56 -2.15
C TRP A 240 -17.81 8.02 -3.43
N THR A 241 -19.14 7.96 -3.50
CA THR A 241 -19.88 8.41 -4.68
C THR A 241 -21.05 9.29 -4.31
N GLN A 242 -21.32 10.25 -5.18
CA GLN A 242 -22.48 11.13 -5.19
C GLN A 242 -23.46 10.78 -6.34
N ARG A 243 -23.20 9.67 -7.02
CA ARG A 243 -24.11 9.16 -8.06
C ARG A 243 -25.34 8.55 -7.41
N TYR A 244 -26.50 8.96 -7.86
CA TYR A 244 -27.80 8.50 -7.36
C TYR A 244 -28.62 7.73 -8.39
N ASP A 245 -28.21 7.78 -9.65
CA ASP A 245 -28.89 7.17 -10.78
C ASP A 245 -28.08 6.00 -11.31
N PHE A 246 -28.73 4.84 -11.39
CA PHE A 246 -28.22 3.57 -11.93
C PHE A 246 -29.22 2.92 -12.90
N ASP A 247 -30.05 3.72 -13.58
CA ASP A 247 -31.06 3.24 -14.53
C ASP A 247 -30.42 2.51 -15.71
N ASP A 248 -29.16 2.78 -16.02
CA ASP A 248 -28.34 2.07 -17.01
C ASP A 248 -27.86 0.69 -16.55
N VAL A 249 -28.09 0.35 -15.26
CA VAL A 249 -27.69 -0.94 -14.69
C VAL A 249 -28.88 -1.89 -14.61
N PRO A 250 -28.96 -2.93 -15.46
CA PRO A 250 -30.15 -3.79 -15.58
C PRO A 250 -30.56 -4.55 -14.33
N ARG A 251 -29.74 -4.56 -13.29
CA ARG A 251 -29.93 -5.37 -12.08
C ARG A 251 -29.66 -4.60 -10.78
N ALA A 252 -29.80 -3.27 -10.81
CA ALA A 252 -29.72 -2.48 -9.57
C ALA A 252 -30.81 -2.96 -8.59
N ASN A 253 -30.39 -3.34 -7.38
CA ASN A 253 -31.27 -3.86 -6.32
C ASN A 253 -31.88 -2.76 -5.45
N TYR A 254 -31.41 -1.53 -5.58
CA TYR A 254 -31.91 -0.36 -4.86
C TYR A 254 -32.10 0.83 -5.78
N THR A 255 -33.15 1.60 -5.55
CA THR A 255 -33.54 2.75 -6.37
C THR A 255 -33.69 3.99 -5.48
N VAL A 256 -32.81 4.97 -5.65
CA VAL A 256 -32.95 6.30 -5.01
C VAL A 256 -33.98 7.12 -5.79
N ARG A 257 -34.94 7.71 -5.09
CA ARG A 257 -36.00 8.55 -5.67
C ARG A 257 -35.93 9.97 -5.15
N GLY A 258 -36.46 10.91 -5.93
CA GLY A 258 -36.64 12.30 -5.51
C GLY A 258 -35.41 13.19 -5.71
N VAL A 259 -34.28 12.64 -6.15
CA VAL A 259 -33.10 13.45 -6.47
C VAL A 259 -33.25 14.06 -7.87
N THR A 260 -32.92 15.35 -7.99
CA THR A 260 -32.85 16.09 -9.26
C THR A 260 -31.52 16.86 -9.31
N GLU A 261 -31.17 17.39 -10.48
CA GLU A 261 -29.98 18.24 -10.62
C GLU A 261 -30.03 19.46 -9.71
N GLU A 262 -31.23 20.05 -9.50
CA GLU A 262 -31.41 21.26 -8.72
C GLU A 262 -31.31 21.00 -7.21
N ASN A 263 -31.75 19.82 -6.74
CA ASN A 263 -31.78 19.54 -5.29
C ASN A 263 -30.56 18.72 -4.80
N LEU A 264 -29.75 18.16 -5.68
CA LEU A 264 -28.63 17.29 -5.32
C LEU A 264 -27.62 17.99 -4.38
N ALA A 265 -27.11 19.15 -4.77
CA ALA A 265 -26.09 19.85 -3.99
C ALA A 265 -26.63 20.36 -2.63
N PRO A 266 -27.79 21.06 -2.55
CA PRO A 266 -28.39 21.41 -1.26
C PRO A 266 -28.72 20.20 -0.37
N TYR A 267 -29.22 19.12 -0.95
CA TYR A 267 -29.48 17.89 -0.21
C TYR A 267 -28.20 17.29 0.39
N CYS A 268 -27.14 17.17 -0.41
CA CYS A 268 -25.85 16.64 0.08
C CYS A 268 -25.28 17.51 1.20
N ARG A 269 -25.34 18.86 1.07
CA ARG A 269 -24.93 19.78 2.12
C ARG A 269 -25.66 19.50 3.43
N ASP A 270 -26.99 19.48 3.39
CA ASP A 270 -27.81 19.34 4.58
C ASP A 270 -27.71 17.91 5.18
N ALA A 271 -27.61 16.90 4.33
CA ALA A 271 -27.41 15.51 4.76
C ALA A 271 -26.02 15.30 5.43
N ILE A 272 -24.97 15.90 4.89
CA ILE A 272 -23.63 15.89 5.51
C ILE A 272 -23.71 16.54 6.89
N THR A 273 -24.35 17.70 7.00
CA THR A 273 -24.51 18.37 8.29
C THR A 273 -25.27 17.52 9.30
N ALA A 274 -26.38 16.92 8.89
CA ALA A 274 -27.19 16.05 9.73
C ALA A 274 -26.40 14.81 10.18
N LEU A 275 -25.68 14.16 9.27
CA LEU A 275 -24.85 12.98 9.54
C LEU A 275 -23.77 13.28 10.59
N LEU A 276 -23.04 14.40 10.42
CA LEU A 276 -21.99 14.81 11.35
C LEU A 276 -22.51 15.20 12.74
N ARG A 277 -23.78 15.62 12.83
CA ARG A 277 -24.44 15.88 14.12
C ARG A 277 -24.91 14.60 14.78
N HIS A 278 -25.39 13.60 14.02
CA HIS A 278 -25.81 12.30 14.55
C HIS A 278 -24.63 11.42 14.99
N VAL A 279 -23.47 11.56 14.30
CA VAL A 279 -22.26 10.78 14.59
C VAL A 279 -21.10 11.75 14.86
N PRO A 280 -21.07 12.36 16.07
CA PRO A 280 -20.06 13.37 16.40
C PRO A 280 -18.62 12.82 16.46
N GLU A 281 -18.46 11.51 16.53
CA GLU A 281 -17.16 10.83 16.52
C GLU A 281 -16.49 10.80 15.15
N ILE A 282 -17.18 11.14 14.06
CA ILE A 282 -16.57 11.30 12.75
C ILE A 282 -15.61 12.51 12.79
N THR A 283 -14.30 12.24 12.67
CA THR A 283 -13.25 13.26 12.71
C THR A 283 -12.89 13.80 11.32
N GLY A 284 -13.30 13.10 10.26
CA GLY A 284 -13.08 13.55 8.88
C GLY A 284 -13.98 12.85 7.89
N LEU A 285 -14.15 13.49 6.74
CA LEU A 285 -14.84 12.92 5.57
C LEU A 285 -13.89 12.84 4.38
N THR A 286 -13.91 11.70 3.68
CA THR A 286 -13.18 11.54 2.42
C THR A 286 -14.13 11.58 1.24
N PHE A 287 -13.84 12.44 0.27
CA PHE A 287 -14.62 12.60 -0.96
C PHE A 287 -13.83 12.17 -2.20
N ARG A 288 -14.51 11.59 -3.16
CA ARG A 288 -13.97 11.29 -4.47
C ARG A 288 -14.41 12.36 -5.46
N VAL A 289 -13.53 13.34 -5.66
CA VAL A 289 -13.78 14.54 -6.47
C VAL A 289 -13.60 14.32 -7.98
N HIS A 290 -13.83 13.12 -8.45
CA HIS A 290 -13.65 12.65 -9.81
C HIS A 290 -14.99 12.19 -10.42
N VAL A 291 -15.15 12.25 -11.74
CA VAL A 291 -16.38 11.83 -12.44
C VAL A 291 -16.87 10.45 -12.04
N GLU A 292 -15.99 9.51 -11.75
CA GLU A 292 -16.36 8.21 -11.23
C GLU A 292 -17.04 8.25 -9.84
N GLY A 293 -16.94 9.36 -9.12
CA GLY A 293 -17.70 9.67 -7.91
C GLY A 293 -19.09 10.23 -8.19
N GLY A 294 -19.49 10.41 -9.46
CA GLY A 294 -20.80 10.88 -9.87
C GLY A 294 -20.88 12.38 -10.16
N ILE A 295 -19.83 13.15 -9.87
CA ILE A 295 -19.75 14.60 -10.14
C ILE A 295 -18.61 14.83 -11.13
N ALA A 296 -18.89 15.50 -12.24
CA ALA A 296 -17.88 15.76 -13.27
C ALA A 296 -16.72 16.62 -12.73
N GLU A 297 -15.54 16.41 -13.28
CA GLU A 297 -14.40 17.26 -12.96
C GLU A 297 -14.67 18.70 -13.35
N GLY A 298 -14.40 19.63 -12.43
CA GLY A 298 -14.64 21.05 -12.62
C GLY A 298 -16.00 21.55 -12.16
N GLU A 299 -16.90 20.68 -11.71
CA GLU A 299 -18.15 21.04 -11.06
C GLU A 299 -17.93 21.53 -9.63
N TYR A 300 -17.16 22.59 -9.50
CA TYR A 300 -16.74 23.14 -8.20
C TYR A 300 -17.89 23.62 -7.32
N GLY A 301 -18.99 24.09 -7.92
CA GLY A 301 -20.17 24.56 -7.18
C GLY A 301 -20.81 23.49 -6.31
N PHE A 302 -20.85 22.25 -6.77
CA PHE A 302 -21.31 21.13 -5.96
C PHE A 302 -20.42 20.93 -4.71
N TRP A 303 -19.12 21.00 -4.89
CA TRP A 303 -18.17 20.79 -3.79
C TRP A 303 -18.15 21.96 -2.80
N GLU A 304 -18.40 23.20 -3.25
CA GLU A 304 -18.60 24.35 -2.36
C GLU A 304 -19.77 24.11 -1.40
N GLU A 305 -20.90 23.60 -1.90
CA GLU A 305 -22.07 23.23 -1.08
C GLU A 305 -21.76 22.06 -0.14
N ALA A 306 -21.14 20.97 -0.63
CA ALA A 306 -20.79 19.83 0.18
C ALA A 306 -19.84 20.20 1.34
N PHE A 307 -18.81 21.00 1.07
CA PHE A 307 -17.86 21.46 2.09
C PHE A 307 -18.46 22.47 3.06
N ALA A 308 -19.42 23.29 2.61
CA ALA A 308 -20.23 24.12 3.50
C ALA A 308 -21.04 23.25 4.47
N GLY A 309 -21.55 22.10 4.02
CA GLY A 309 -22.22 21.12 4.88
C GLY A 309 -21.31 20.56 5.96
N VAL A 310 -20.04 20.30 5.64
CA VAL A 310 -19.03 19.90 6.64
C VAL A 310 -18.81 20.99 7.68
N ALA A 311 -18.62 22.24 7.23
CA ALA A 311 -18.39 23.37 8.11
C ALA A 311 -19.59 23.66 9.05
N ALA A 312 -20.82 23.43 8.56
CA ALA A 312 -22.05 23.61 9.33
C ALA A 312 -22.24 22.60 10.49
N ALA A 313 -21.38 21.58 10.59
CA ALA A 313 -21.33 20.71 11.77
C ALA A 313 -20.91 21.45 13.06
N GLY A 314 -20.25 22.61 12.95
CA GLY A 314 -19.88 23.48 14.07
C GLY A 314 -18.68 22.98 14.89
N ARG A 315 -17.89 22.07 14.34
CA ARG A 315 -16.65 21.54 14.92
C ARG A 315 -15.65 21.23 13.81
N PRO A 316 -14.34 21.13 14.09
CA PRO A 316 -13.36 20.70 13.10
C PRO A 316 -13.66 19.28 12.60
N VAL A 317 -13.82 19.14 11.28
CA VAL A 317 -13.93 17.86 10.56
C VAL A 317 -13.03 17.94 9.33
N GLU A 318 -12.09 17.04 9.21
CA GLU A 318 -11.14 17.04 8.09
C GLU A 318 -11.86 16.75 6.77
N ILE A 319 -11.63 17.59 5.77
CA ILE A 319 -12.02 17.33 4.39
C ILE A 319 -10.84 16.67 3.69
N ASP A 320 -10.94 15.36 3.47
CA ASP A 320 -9.97 14.60 2.71
C ASP A 320 -10.48 14.37 1.29
N MET A 321 -9.64 14.63 0.31
CA MET A 321 -9.98 14.46 -1.10
C MET A 321 -9.11 13.38 -1.72
N HIS A 322 -9.74 12.33 -2.23
CA HIS A 322 -9.05 11.32 -3.00
C HIS A 322 -8.35 11.95 -4.21
N GLY A 323 -7.05 11.67 -4.38
CA GLY A 323 -6.19 12.40 -5.31
C GLY A 323 -6.62 12.37 -6.78
N LYS A 324 -7.42 11.38 -7.20
CA LYS A 324 -7.91 11.30 -8.58
C LYS A 324 -8.90 12.42 -8.87
N GLY A 325 -8.64 13.21 -9.91
CA GLY A 325 -9.47 14.38 -10.28
C GLY A 325 -9.21 15.64 -9.45
N LEU A 326 -8.27 15.60 -8.51
CA LEU A 326 -7.93 16.73 -7.65
C LEU A 326 -7.04 17.73 -8.39
N ASP A 327 -7.35 19.02 -8.21
CA ASP A 327 -6.52 20.15 -8.62
C ASP A 327 -6.41 21.20 -7.49
N HIS A 328 -5.54 22.18 -7.69
CA HIS A 328 -5.32 23.25 -6.69
C HIS A 328 -6.58 24.10 -6.42
N LYS A 329 -7.43 24.30 -7.42
CA LYS A 329 -8.70 25.03 -7.24
C LYS A 329 -9.64 24.30 -6.29
N MET A 330 -9.71 22.96 -6.38
CA MET A 330 -10.50 22.14 -5.47
C MET A 330 -9.94 22.22 -4.03
N ILE A 331 -8.63 22.18 -3.88
CA ILE A 331 -7.97 22.36 -2.57
C ILE A 331 -8.32 23.72 -1.98
N ASP A 332 -8.27 24.79 -2.78
CA ASP A 332 -8.62 26.14 -2.34
C ASP A 332 -10.09 26.26 -1.91
N ILE A 333 -10.99 25.57 -2.58
CA ILE A 333 -12.42 25.51 -2.19
C ILE A 333 -12.55 24.84 -0.82
N ALA A 334 -11.90 23.71 -0.62
CA ALA A 334 -11.90 23.01 0.67
C ALA A 334 -11.33 23.90 1.79
N ARG A 335 -10.20 24.59 1.54
CA ARG A 335 -9.58 25.53 2.51
C ARG A 335 -10.49 26.70 2.89
N ARG A 336 -11.25 27.25 1.94
CA ARG A 336 -12.21 28.33 2.20
C ARG A 336 -13.35 27.93 3.14
N SER A 337 -13.62 26.63 3.30
CA SER A 337 -14.58 26.15 4.30
C SER A 337 -14.12 26.37 5.75
N GLY A 338 -12.83 26.64 5.97
CA GLY A 338 -12.22 26.77 7.29
C GLY A 338 -11.97 25.45 8.00
N MET A 339 -12.19 24.31 7.32
CA MET A 339 -11.92 22.98 7.85
C MET A 339 -10.48 22.55 7.57
N PRO A 340 -9.91 21.62 8.40
CA PRO A 340 -8.65 20.97 8.05
C PRO A 340 -8.79 20.25 6.72
N VAL A 341 -7.76 20.32 5.87
CA VAL A 341 -7.78 19.74 4.53
C VAL A 341 -6.70 18.69 4.39
N ALA A 342 -7.04 17.59 3.72
CA ALA A 342 -6.12 16.56 3.30
C ALA A 342 -6.31 16.23 1.81
N ALA A 343 -5.22 15.86 1.15
CA ALA A 343 -5.21 15.28 -0.17
C ALA A 343 -4.65 13.85 -0.05
N SER A 344 -5.38 12.88 -0.58
CA SER A 344 -5.01 11.45 -0.48
C SER A 344 -4.65 10.88 -1.85
N PRO A 345 -3.45 11.18 -2.39
CA PRO A 345 -2.96 10.58 -3.61
C PRO A 345 -2.63 9.09 -3.42
N LYS A 346 -2.66 8.36 -4.53
CA LYS A 346 -2.25 6.96 -4.54
C LYS A 346 -0.73 6.86 -4.62
N TYR A 347 -0.17 5.90 -3.89
CA TYR A 347 1.24 5.55 -3.97
C TYR A 347 1.49 4.64 -5.18
N LEU A 348 2.59 4.82 -5.90
CA LEU A 348 2.93 4.08 -7.11
C LEU A 348 1.67 3.84 -7.98
N ALA A 349 1.00 4.89 -8.40
CA ALA A 349 -0.33 4.81 -9.00
C ALA A 349 -1.31 4.10 -8.05
N GLU A 350 -1.89 2.97 -8.43
CA GLU A 350 -2.79 2.19 -7.58
C GLU A 350 -2.13 0.92 -7.01
N HIS A 351 -0.81 0.83 -7.01
CA HIS A 351 -0.02 -0.31 -6.56
C HIS A 351 0.86 0.02 -5.36
N MET A 352 1.69 -0.93 -4.98
CA MET A 352 2.80 -0.74 -4.05
C MET A 352 4.10 -1.11 -4.76
N GLY A 353 5.11 -0.25 -4.64
CA GLY A 353 6.50 -0.52 -5.03
C GLY A 353 7.40 -0.77 -3.83
N PRO A 354 8.72 -0.81 -4.01
CA PRO A 354 9.68 -0.61 -2.93
C PRO A 354 9.42 0.70 -2.19
N PRO A 355 9.88 0.85 -0.93
CA PRO A 355 9.50 1.96 -0.06
C PRO A 355 10.23 3.27 -0.37
N TYR A 356 10.08 3.77 -1.58
CA TYR A 356 10.54 5.08 -2.01
C TYR A 356 9.56 5.73 -2.99
N HIS A 357 9.62 7.04 -3.14
CA HIS A 357 8.72 7.78 -4.03
C HIS A 357 9.27 7.82 -5.48
N GLN A 358 8.73 6.95 -6.32
CA GLN A 358 9.03 6.93 -7.75
C GLN A 358 8.46 8.15 -8.48
N SER A 359 8.95 8.39 -9.67
CA SER A 359 8.77 9.65 -10.33
C SER A 359 8.19 9.63 -11.75
N ALA A 360 7.95 8.47 -12.32
CA ALA A 360 7.62 8.37 -13.74
C ALA A 360 6.12 8.33 -14.06
N ILE A 361 5.31 8.97 -13.23
CA ILE A 361 3.86 9.05 -13.46
C ILE A 361 3.47 10.06 -14.54
N ARG A 362 4.34 11.03 -14.83
CA ARG A 362 4.07 12.11 -15.77
C ARG A 362 3.59 11.62 -17.14
N ASP A 363 4.31 10.66 -17.72
CA ASP A 363 3.99 10.16 -19.07
C ASP A 363 2.67 9.36 -19.11
N LYS A 364 2.14 8.96 -17.94
CA LYS A 364 0.85 8.29 -17.79
C LYS A 364 -0.31 9.28 -17.56
N GLU A 365 -0.04 10.40 -16.92
CA GLU A 365 -1.05 11.43 -16.62
C GLU A 365 -1.08 12.56 -17.66
N TYR A 366 0.06 12.87 -18.28
CA TYR A 366 0.22 13.93 -19.26
C TYR A 366 0.67 13.33 -20.60
N PRO A 367 -0.24 12.84 -21.43
CA PRO A 367 0.11 12.26 -22.72
C PRO A 367 0.81 13.28 -23.63
N PRO A 368 1.58 12.82 -24.62
CA PRO A 368 2.18 13.70 -25.61
C PRO A 368 1.09 14.49 -26.36
N GLU A 369 1.39 15.75 -26.70
CA GLU A 369 0.44 16.67 -27.37
C GLU A 369 -0.11 16.11 -28.71
N SER A 370 0.58 15.15 -29.30
CA SER A 370 0.24 14.55 -30.60
C SER A 370 -0.69 13.32 -30.52
N ALA A 371 -0.93 12.76 -29.35
CA ALA A 371 -1.68 11.52 -29.19
C ALA A 371 -3.10 11.81 -28.68
N LYS A 372 -4.03 12.06 -29.59
CA LYS A 372 -5.44 12.24 -29.26
C LYS A 372 -6.26 11.08 -29.84
N SER A 373 -6.32 9.94 -29.15
CA SER A 373 -7.32 8.94 -29.40
C SER A 373 -8.70 9.43 -28.96
N GLU A 374 -9.77 8.89 -29.50
CA GLU A 374 -11.17 9.19 -29.09
C GLU A 374 -11.33 9.02 -27.56
N ARG A 375 -10.65 8.06 -27.00
CA ARG A 375 -10.61 7.75 -25.56
C ARG A 375 -9.86 8.82 -24.75
N GLU A 376 -8.78 9.37 -25.30
CA GLU A 376 -8.03 10.48 -24.75
C GLU A 376 -8.87 11.75 -24.74
N GLN A 377 -9.72 11.95 -25.73
CA GLN A 377 -10.64 13.07 -25.78
C GLN A 377 -11.73 12.97 -24.70
N LEU A 378 -12.28 11.80 -24.46
CA LEU A 378 -13.25 11.55 -23.39
C LEU A 378 -12.67 11.82 -21.99
N SER A 379 -11.36 11.63 -21.82
CA SER A 379 -10.64 11.88 -20.57
C SER A 379 -9.85 13.20 -20.58
N GLU A 380 -9.99 14.06 -21.59
CA GLU A 380 -9.22 15.28 -21.74
C GLU A 380 -9.40 16.23 -20.55
N GLY A 381 -10.60 16.33 -20.02
CA GLY A 381 -10.90 17.08 -18.79
C GLY A 381 -10.15 16.55 -17.57
N SER A 382 -10.17 15.23 -17.36
CA SER A 382 -9.53 14.57 -16.22
C SER A 382 -8.01 14.52 -16.32
N ARG A 383 -7.44 14.69 -17.51
CA ARG A 383 -5.97 14.71 -17.71
C ARG A 383 -5.28 15.98 -17.26
N LYS A 384 -6.04 17.03 -16.99
CA LYS A 384 -5.55 18.26 -16.35
C LYS A 384 -5.46 18.14 -14.84
N PHE A 385 -5.96 17.07 -14.27
CA PHE A 385 -6.03 16.80 -12.85
C PHE A 385 -5.11 15.64 -12.47
N LEU A 386 -4.65 15.66 -11.24
CA LEU A 386 -3.94 14.53 -10.66
C LEU A 386 -4.83 13.27 -10.68
N ARG A 387 -4.26 12.12 -11.04
CA ARG A 387 -5.00 10.84 -11.10
C ARG A 387 -4.44 9.77 -10.19
N TYR A 388 -3.14 9.51 -10.22
CA TYR A 388 -2.59 8.28 -9.67
C TYR A 388 -1.44 8.43 -8.68
N SER A 389 -0.89 9.63 -8.50
CA SER A 389 0.20 9.89 -7.56
C SER A 389 0.11 11.32 -7.02
N TYR A 390 1.15 11.78 -6.33
CA TYR A 390 1.10 13.09 -5.66
C TYR A 390 1.28 14.30 -6.60
N GLY A 391 1.71 14.09 -7.84
CA GLY A 391 1.87 15.19 -8.80
C GLY A 391 2.72 16.33 -8.26
N ASP A 392 2.13 17.51 -8.18
CA ASP A 392 2.71 18.75 -7.68
C ASP A 392 2.20 19.17 -6.29
N LEU A 393 1.62 18.24 -5.52
CA LEU A 393 1.02 18.54 -4.20
C LEU A 393 2.03 18.77 -3.07
N LEU A 394 3.32 18.47 -3.25
CA LEU A 394 4.33 18.54 -2.20
C LEU A 394 5.08 19.88 -2.16
N THR A 395 4.36 20.98 -2.29
CA THR A 395 4.94 22.32 -2.09
C THR A 395 5.41 22.51 -0.65
N ARG A 396 6.51 23.25 -0.47
CA ARG A 396 7.12 23.47 0.85
C ARG A 396 6.17 24.09 1.86
N ASP A 397 5.43 25.11 1.43
CA ASP A 397 4.57 25.92 2.29
C ASP A 397 3.09 25.50 2.24
N LYS A 398 2.82 24.25 1.84
CA LYS A 398 1.45 23.73 1.83
C LYS A 398 0.84 23.74 3.24
N ASP A 399 -0.42 24.08 3.35
CA ASP A 399 -1.20 24.09 4.59
C ASP A 399 -2.32 23.03 4.60
N TYR A 400 -2.15 21.98 3.80
CA TYR A 400 -2.96 20.77 3.77
C TYR A 400 -2.09 19.54 3.97
N LYS A 401 -2.70 18.47 4.45
CA LYS A 401 -2.02 17.18 4.60
C LYS A 401 -1.92 16.45 3.26
N VAL A 402 -0.88 15.65 3.10
CA VAL A 402 -0.74 14.69 2.00
C VAL A 402 -0.60 13.29 2.60
N ILE A 403 -1.55 12.41 2.28
CA ILE A 403 -1.66 11.05 2.83
C ILE A 403 -1.66 10.05 1.68
N TYR A 404 -0.69 9.14 1.64
CA TYR A 404 -0.60 8.17 0.55
C TYR A 404 -1.53 6.99 0.77
N ARG A 405 -2.29 6.63 -0.27
CA ARG A 405 -3.13 5.42 -0.28
C ARG A 405 -2.38 4.26 -0.93
N ILE A 406 -2.27 3.14 -0.21
CA ILE A 406 -1.42 2.01 -0.60
C ILE A 406 -2.18 0.68 -0.49
N TRP A 407 -2.01 -0.19 -1.47
CA TRP A 407 -2.34 -1.60 -1.37
C TRP A 407 -1.08 -2.38 -0.96
N ALA A 408 -0.99 -2.84 0.27
CA ALA A 408 0.21 -3.49 0.78
C ALA A 408 0.64 -4.68 -0.07
N GLY A 409 1.91 -4.69 -0.45
CA GLY A 409 2.51 -5.74 -1.28
C GLY A 409 1.96 -5.83 -2.71
N THR A 410 1.05 -4.95 -3.13
CA THR A 410 0.21 -5.15 -4.31
C THR A 410 -0.57 -6.47 -4.19
N GLN A 411 -0.95 -6.85 -2.98
CA GLN A 411 -1.65 -8.09 -2.64
C GLN A 411 -3.06 -7.80 -2.13
N ARG A 412 -4.00 -8.62 -2.52
CA ARG A 412 -5.41 -8.55 -2.10
C ARG A 412 -5.88 -9.82 -1.45
N VAL A 413 -5.26 -10.94 -1.79
CA VAL A 413 -5.59 -12.28 -1.33
C VAL A 413 -4.44 -12.89 -0.54
N LEU A 414 -3.22 -12.86 -1.08
CA LEU A 414 -2.04 -13.40 -0.42
C LEU A 414 -1.58 -12.51 0.73
N LEU A 415 -1.02 -13.12 1.76
CA LEU A 415 -0.48 -12.44 2.93
C LEU A 415 0.81 -11.70 2.56
N TRP A 416 0.88 -10.42 2.93
CA TRP A 416 2.10 -9.62 2.91
C TRP A 416 2.65 -9.45 4.33
N GLY A 417 3.98 -9.45 4.49
CA GLY A 417 4.59 -9.26 5.81
C GLY A 417 6.10 -9.19 5.76
N ASP A 418 6.66 -8.10 5.19
CA ASP A 418 8.08 -7.82 5.21
C ASP A 418 8.43 -6.71 6.21
N PRO A 419 9.10 -7.00 7.34
CA PRO A 419 9.50 -5.98 8.31
C PRO A 419 10.45 -4.93 7.71
N VAL A 420 11.30 -5.30 6.76
CA VAL A 420 12.28 -4.39 6.14
C VAL A 420 11.57 -3.35 5.28
N PHE A 421 10.63 -3.77 4.43
CA PHE A 421 9.81 -2.86 3.63
C PHE A 421 8.87 -2.03 4.50
N ALA A 422 8.26 -2.61 5.53
CA ALA A 422 7.41 -1.85 6.45
C ALA A 422 8.18 -0.74 7.16
N ALA A 423 9.40 -1.02 7.64
CA ALA A 423 10.29 0.00 8.21
C ALA A 423 10.69 1.06 7.18
N GLY A 424 11.00 0.64 5.96
CA GLY A 424 11.25 1.55 4.83
C GLY A 424 10.07 2.49 4.56
N TYR A 425 8.84 1.97 4.54
CA TYR A 425 7.62 2.79 4.44
C TYR A 425 7.43 3.70 5.65
N GLY A 426 7.78 3.26 6.86
CA GLY A 426 7.79 4.11 8.04
C GLY A 426 8.69 5.33 7.83
N ARG A 427 9.90 5.14 7.34
CA ARG A 427 10.84 6.23 7.04
C ARG A 427 10.38 7.14 5.90
N SER A 428 9.85 6.57 4.81
CA SER A 428 9.44 7.34 3.63
C SER A 428 8.04 7.98 3.76
N SER A 429 7.24 7.63 4.76
CA SER A 429 5.87 8.13 4.94
C SER A 429 5.76 9.63 5.14
N MET A 430 6.85 10.28 5.60
CA MET A 430 6.95 11.72 5.84
C MET A 430 7.74 12.45 4.74
N PHE A 431 7.95 11.81 3.60
CA PHE A 431 8.70 12.32 2.46
C PHE A 431 8.22 13.71 2.03
N ALA A 432 9.18 14.65 1.92
CA ALA A 432 8.93 16.02 1.48
C ALA A 432 7.77 16.74 2.21
N GLY A 433 7.57 16.42 3.49
CA GLY A 433 6.53 17.03 4.30
C GLY A 433 5.14 16.40 4.12
N SER A 434 5.03 15.20 3.57
CA SER A 434 3.81 14.38 3.66
C SER A 434 3.50 13.97 5.11
N ASP A 435 2.31 13.40 5.35
CA ASP A 435 1.80 13.21 6.71
C ASP A 435 1.61 11.75 7.10
N GLY A 436 1.73 10.83 6.17
CA GLY A 436 1.60 9.41 6.45
C GLY A 436 0.91 8.62 5.36
N VAL A 437 0.32 7.49 5.76
CA VAL A 437 -0.28 6.53 4.83
C VAL A 437 -1.65 6.06 5.30
N GLU A 438 -2.51 5.82 4.33
CA GLU A 438 -3.73 5.04 4.48
C GLU A 438 -3.58 3.73 3.73
N TRP A 439 -3.69 2.64 4.45
CA TRP A 439 -3.57 1.32 3.87
C TRP A 439 -4.94 0.76 3.51
N CYS A 440 -5.09 0.33 2.27
CA CYS A 440 -6.29 -0.37 1.84
C CYS A 440 -6.26 -1.80 2.37
N GLU A 441 -7.26 -2.16 3.16
CA GLU A 441 -7.39 -3.49 3.74
C GLU A 441 -7.41 -4.57 2.64
N PRO A 442 -6.69 -5.69 2.82
CA PRO A 442 -6.85 -6.85 1.97
C PRO A 442 -8.29 -7.35 1.97
N GLN A 443 -8.74 -7.89 0.87
CA GLN A 443 -10.12 -8.40 0.69
C GLN A 443 -11.25 -7.38 0.83
N SER A 444 -11.01 -6.09 0.89
CA SER A 444 -12.07 -5.10 1.08
C SER A 444 -13.24 -5.26 0.12
N PHE A 445 -13.01 -5.47 -1.16
CA PHE A 445 -14.03 -5.87 -2.14
C PHE A 445 -13.51 -6.98 -3.06
N LYS A 446 -12.80 -7.93 -2.49
CA LYS A 446 -12.04 -8.99 -3.15
C LYS A 446 -12.33 -10.32 -2.44
N GLY A 447 -11.51 -11.31 -2.66
CA GLY A 447 -11.73 -12.62 -2.11
C GLY A 447 -12.71 -13.40 -2.97
N ARG A 448 -13.83 -13.81 -2.42
CA ARG A 448 -14.87 -14.52 -3.17
C ARG A 448 -16.08 -13.66 -3.52
N MET A 449 -15.94 -12.35 -3.39
CA MET A 449 -17.04 -11.43 -3.65
C MET A 449 -17.58 -11.55 -5.09
N GLY A 450 -18.90 -11.56 -5.21
CA GLY A 450 -19.58 -11.69 -6.50
C GLY A 450 -19.40 -13.03 -7.19
N THR A 451 -19.10 -14.10 -6.46
CA THR A 451 -19.03 -15.46 -7.00
C THR A 451 -20.38 -16.18 -7.01
N GLY A 452 -21.42 -15.54 -6.50
CA GLY A 452 -22.75 -16.14 -6.33
C GLY A 452 -22.87 -17.00 -5.05
N MET A 453 -21.91 -16.92 -4.15
CA MET A 453 -21.92 -17.60 -2.84
C MET A 453 -22.11 -16.58 -1.73
N PRO A 454 -23.36 -16.27 -1.34
CA PRO A 454 -23.67 -15.23 -0.36
C PRO A 454 -22.96 -15.45 0.97
N GLY A 455 -22.50 -14.34 1.59
CA GLY A 455 -21.88 -14.36 2.90
C GLY A 455 -20.50 -15.00 2.94
N GLN A 456 -19.87 -15.22 1.81
CA GLN A 456 -18.58 -15.91 1.73
C GLN A 456 -17.50 -15.07 1.06
N ARG A 457 -16.76 -14.36 1.88
CA ARG A 457 -15.52 -13.64 1.44
C ARG A 457 -14.27 -14.51 1.52
N PHE A 458 -14.36 -15.74 2.08
CA PHE A 458 -13.19 -16.57 2.30
C PHE A 458 -12.56 -17.09 1.05
N ASN A 459 -11.24 -17.02 1.05
CA ASN A 459 -10.42 -17.55 -0.01
C ASN A 459 -10.16 -19.04 0.12
N TYR A 460 -10.31 -19.59 1.33
CA TYR A 460 -9.83 -20.94 1.67
C TYR A 460 -10.90 -22.01 1.54
N LYS A 461 -10.53 -23.14 0.92
CA LYS A 461 -11.29 -24.40 0.93
C LYS A 461 -11.17 -25.10 2.29
N ARG A 462 -10.03 -24.94 2.95
CA ARG A 462 -9.73 -25.51 4.27
C ARG A 462 -8.90 -24.54 5.10
N HIS A 463 -8.86 -24.74 6.40
CA HIS A 463 -8.13 -23.88 7.35
C HIS A 463 -8.62 -22.42 7.32
N GLY A 464 -9.87 -22.21 6.91
CA GLY A 464 -10.48 -20.89 6.93
C GLY A 464 -10.75 -20.39 8.34
N TYR A 465 -10.98 -19.10 8.46
CA TYR A 465 -11.43 -18.46 9.68
C TYR A 465 -12.95 -18.45 9.72
N ALA A 466 -13.53 -18.13 10.89
CA ALA A 466 -14.98 -17.92 11.01
C ALA A 466 -15.44 -16.77 10.10
N THR A 467 -16.62 -16.88 9.50
CA THR A 467 -17.12 -16.06 8.40
C THR A 467 -17.05 -14.54 8.61
N ARG A 468 -17.06 -14.09 9.86
CA ARG A 468 -17.04 -12.67 10.20
C ARG A 468 -15.65 -12.16 10.60
N GLN A 469 -14.62 -12.97 10.45
CA GLN A 469 -13.26 -12.67 10.89
C GLN A 469 -12.26 -12.86 9.74
N ASP A 470 -12.63 -12.43 8.55
CA ASP A 470 -11.82 -12.49 7.33
C ASP A 470 -10.45 -11.78 7.50
N TRP A 471 -10.42 -10.69 8.27
CA TRP A 471 -9.24 -9.92 8.57
C TRP A 471 -8.18 -10.70 9.37
N ARG A 472 -8.54 -11.75 10.09
CA ARG A 472 -7.59 -12.53 10.91
C ARG A 472 -6.49 -13.21 10.10
N LYS A 473 -6.76 -13.53 8.84
CA LYS A 473 -5.70 -13.99 7.93
C LYS A 473 -4.51 -13.02 7.90
N TYR A 474 -4.78 -11.75 8.07
CA TYR A 474 -3.81 -10.66 7.91
C TYR A 474 -3.30 -10.08 9.24
N ASP A 475 -3.55 -10.74 10.37
CA ASP A 475 -3.11 -10.28 11.71
C ASP A 475 -1.61 -9.94 11.75
N TYR A 476 -0.76 -10.81 11.19
CA TYR A 476 0.67 -10.54 11.10
C TYR A 476 0.98 -9.31 10.25
N GLN A 477 0.30 -9.14 9.15
CA GLN A 477 0.44 -8.01 8.24
C GLN A 477 0.06 -6.68 8.91
N TYR A 478 -1.06 -6.64 9.65
CA TYR A 478 -1.46 -5.47 10.44
C TYR A 478 -0.41 -5.12 11.51
N ARG A 479 0.13 -6.15 12.15
CA ARG A 479 1.14 -5.98 13.19
C ARG A 479 2.43 -5.39 12.62
N VAL A 480 3.00 -5.98 11.60
CA VAL A 480 4.24 -5.53 10.97
C VAL A 480 4.07 -4.12 10.40
N TRP A 481 2.98 -3.88 9.68
CA TRP A 481 2.73 -2.59 9.08
C TRP A 481 2.52 -1.48 10.12
N GLY A 482 1.60 -1.66 11.05
CA GLY A 482 1.26 -0.63 12.03
C GLY A 482 2.43 -0.31 12.97
N ARG A 483 3.13 -1.34 13.47
CA ARG A 483 4.27 -1.18 14.37
C ARG A 483 5.44 -0.45 13.71
N LEU A 484 5.77 -0.79 12.47
CA LEU A 484 6.92 -0.23 11.77
C LEU A 484 6.63 1.11 11.06
N LEU A 485 5.38 1.44 10.77
CA LEU A 485 4.98 2.80 10.43
C LEU A 485 5.08 3.73 11.65
N TYR A 486 4.75 3.21 12.83
CA TYR A 486 4.89 3.98 14.07
C TYR A 486 6.37 4.16 14.43
N ASN A 487 7.12 3.08 14.51
CA ASN A 487 8.55 3.11 14.82
C ASN A 487 9.33 2.18 13.87
N PRO A 488 10.00 2.72 12.84
CA PRO A 488 10.81 1.90 11.92
C PRO A 488 11.94 1.10 12.59
N GLU A 489 12.34 1.53 13.79
CA GLU A 489 13.39 0.88 14.59
C GLU A 489 12.78 0.05 15.74
N ALA A 490 11.49 -0.32 15.65
CA ALA A 490 10.86 -1.16 16.66
C ALA A 490 11.60 -2.49 16.82
N PRO A 491 11.76 -2.98 18.08
CA PRO A 491 12.45 -4.23 18.31
C PRO A 491 11.73 -5.41 17.61
N ARG A 492 12.51 -6.28 16.97
CA ARG A 492 12.00 -7.44 16.22
C ARG A 492 10.98 -8.25 17.01
N GLN A 493 11.14 -8.34 18.32
CA GLN A 493 10.21 -9.04 19.19
C GLN A 493 8.77 -8.49 19.16
N SER A 494 8.56 -7.24 18.71
CA SER A 494 7.21 -6.67 18.58
C SER A 494 6.32 -7.44 17.61
N TRP A 495 6.88 -8.15 16.63
CA TRP A 495 6.12 -9.01 15.72
C TRP A 495 6.45 -10.49 15.87
N MET A 496 7.69 -10.85 16.26
CA MET A 496 8.10 -12.26 16.39
C MET A 496 7.29 -13.01 17.44
N ARG A 497 6.99 -12.40 18.60
CA ARG A 497 6.21 -13.07 19.65
C ARG A 497 4.82 -13.52 19.21
N TRP A 498 4.22 -12.86 18.21
CA TRP A 498 2.97 -13.35 17.61
C TRP A 498 3.22 -14.59 16.76
N LEU A 499 4.26 -14.58 15.93
CA LEU A 499 4.64 -15.75 15.14
C LEU A 499 5.05 -16.92 16.02
N GLU A 500 5.80 -16.68 17.10
CA GLU A 500 6.18 -17.71 18.08
C GLU A 500 4.96 -18.38 18.72
N ARG A 501 3.94 -17.59 19.07
CA ARG A 501 2.68 -18.11 19.60
C ARG A 501 1.91 -18.90 18.54
N GLU A 502 1.75 -18.38 17.34
CA GLU A 502 0.89 -18.95 16.30
C GLU A 502 1.59 -20.09 15.53
N CYS A 503 2.88 -19.97 15.32
CA CYS A 503 3.66 -20.87 14.47
C CYS A 503 4.64 -21.77 15.24
N GLY A 504 4.90 -21.52 16.53
CA GLY A 504 5.86 -22.28 17.32
C GLY A 504 7.26 -22.28 16.71
N ASP A 505 7.87 -23.42 16.56
CA ASP A 505 9.21 -23.60 16.00
C ASP A 505 9.35 -23.11 14.55
N LEU A 506 8.24 -22.84 13.87
CA LEU A 506 8.23 -22.33 12.51
C LEU A 506 8.22 -20.80 12.40
N ALA A 507 8.21 -20.08 13.53
CA ALA A 507 8.15 -18.61 13.54
C ALA A 507 9.24 -17.95 12.67
N GLU A 508 10.49 -18.40 12.82
CA GLU A 508 11.63 -17.90 12.03
C GLU A 508 11.48 -18.19 10.52
N ALA A 509 11.02 -19.37 10.17
CA ALA A 509 10.82 -19.75 8.77
C ALA A 509 9.66 -18.95 8.14
N CYS A 510 8.57 -18.73 8.89
CA CYS A 510 7.44 -17.91 8.45
C CYS A 510 7.86 -16.47 8.23
N GLU A 511 8.58 -15.84 9.18
CA GLU A 511 9.04 -14.46 9.03
C GLU A 511 9.96 -14.31 7.82
N LYS A 512 11.02 -15.14 7.73
CA LYS A 512 11.99 -15.08 6.63
C LYS A 512 11.33 -15.33 5.28
N GLY A 513 10.46 -16.33 5.21
CA GLY A 513 9.72 -16.65 4.00
C GLY A 513 8.82 -15.51 3.55
N LEU A 514 8.03 -14.94 4.47
CA LEU A 514 7.18 -13.78 4.17
C LEU A 514 7.98 -12.55 3.78
N SER A 515 9.12 -12.31 4.43
CA SER A 515 9.98 -11.17 4.09
C SER A 515 10.45 -11.23 2.63
N TRP A 516 10.93 -12.39 2.17
CA TRP A 516 11.31 -12.57 0.77
C TRP A 516 10.11 -12.52 -0.18
N ALA A 517 9.05 -13.23 0.13
CA ALA A 517 7.84 -13.33 -0.69
C ALA A 517 7.17 -11.97 -0.91
N SER A 518 7.15 -11.14 0.13
CA SER A 518 6.45 -9.84 0.12
C SER A 518 7.08 -8.77 -0.77
N ARG A 519 8.33 -8.96 -1.21
CA ARG A 519 9.04 -8.04 -2.12
C ARG A 519 8.77 -8.33 -3.60
N VAL A 520 8.23 -9.50 -3.92
CA VAL A 520 8.07 -9.99 -5.31
C VAL A 520 7.17 -9.05 -6.12
N LEU A 521 5.93 -8.87 -5.70
CA LEU A 521 4.97 -8.07 -6.46
C LEU A 521 5.29 -6.57 -6.45
N PRO A 522 5.79 -5.97 -5.36
CA PRO A 522 6.30 -4.60 -5.40
C PRO A 522 7.39 -4.36 -6.43
N LEU A 523 8.34 -5.28 -6.60
CA LEU A 523 9.36 -5.18 -7.63
C LEU A 523 8.77 -5.38 -9.05
N VAL A 524 7.89 -6.35 -9.21
CA VAL A 524 7.21 -6.61 -10.50
C VAL A 524 6.40 -5.39 -10.94
N THR A 525 5.60 -4.79 -10.08
CA THR A 525 4.81 -3.61 -10.44
C THR A 525 5.67 -2.41 -10.80
N LEU A 526 6.80 -2.23 -10.16
CA LEU A 526 7.74 -1.14 -10.47
C LEU A 526 8.40 -1.32 -11.83
N ALA A 527 8.89 -2.53 -12.11
CA ALA A 527 9.66 -2.85 -13.32
C ALA A 527 8.79 -3.16 -14.56
N HIS A 528 7.51 -3.45 -14.37
CA HIS A 528 6.55 -3.78 -15.43
C HIS A 528 5.20 -3.16 -15.09
N GLY A 529 4.93 -1.97 -15.61
CA GLY A 529 3.73 -1.17 -15.30
C GLY A 529 2.81 -0.95 -16.51
N PRO A 530 2.14 -2.00 -17.02
CA PRO A 530 1.29 -1.87 -18.19
C PRO A 530 0.07 -0.97 -18.00
N SER A 531 -0.42 -0.84 -16.78
CA SER A 531 -1.49 0.10 -16.44
C SER A 531 -1.29 0.65 -15.03
N ALA A 532 -1.60 1.92 -14.85
CA ALA A 532 -1.64 2.57 -13.54
C ALA A 532 -2.88 2.16 -12.73
N SER A 533 -3.92 1.64 -13.39
CA SER A 533 -5.18 1.24 -12.76
C SER A 533 -5.13 -0.17 -12.20
N ASN A 534 -5.47 -0.31 -10.93
CA ASN A 534 -5.58 -1.60 -10.26
C ASN A 534 -6.76 -2.47 -10.76
N ASN A 535 -7.67 -1.91 -11.51
CA ASN A 535 -8.77 -2.64 -12.14
C ASN A 535 -8.38 -3.23 -13.50
N HIS A 536 -7.27 -2.79 -14.08
CA HIS A 536 -6.81 -3.26 -15.37
C HIS A 536 -5.59 -4.18 -15.25
N TYR A 537 -4.71 -3.93 -14.29
CA TYR A 537 -3.52 -4.72 -14.05
C TYR A 537 -3.38 -5.09 -12.58
N TRP A 538 -3.26 -6.38 -12.29
CA TRP A 538 -3.02 -6.88 -10.95
C TRP A 538 -2.12 -8.12 -10.99
N PRO A 539 -0.81 -8.00 -10.74
CA PRO A 539 0.16 -9.08 -10.99
C PRO A 539 -0.01 -10.30 -10.09
N GLU A 540 -0.71 -10.18 -8.96
CA GLU A 540 -1.03 -11.29 -8.08
C GLU A 540 -1.81 -12.42 -8.80
N ILE A 541 -2.63 -12.07 -9.82
CA ILE A 541 -3.39 -13.03 -10.62
C ILE A 541 -2.90 -13.14 -12.06
N TYR A 542 -1.90 -12.36 -12.44
CA TYR A 542 -1.34 -12.29 -13.78
C TYR A 542 -2.36 -11.99 -14.88
N THR A 543 -2.28 -10.81 -15.42
CA THR A 543 -3.06 -10.39 -16.57
C THR A 543 -2.20 -10.52 -17.83
N ASN A 544 -2.39 -11.54 -18.59
CA ASN A 544 -1.62 -11.99 -19.74
C ASN A 544 -1.20 -10.93 -20.76
N LEU A 545 0.06 -10.50 -20.70
CA LEU A 545 0.77 -9.94 -21.86
C LEU A 545 1.69 -10.99 -22.45
N GLY A 546 1.48 -11.30 -23.72
CA GLY A 546 2.35 -12.20 -24.47
C GLY A 546 3.74 -11.61 -24.71
N LEU A 547 4.71 -12.45 -25.05
CA LEU A 547 6.07 -12.04 -25.40
C LEU A 547 6.15 -11.41 -26.79
N ILE A 548 5.26 -11.82 -27.68
CA ILE A 548 5.12 -11.26 -29.04
C ILE A 548 3.72 -10.69 -29.23
N GLU A 549 3.58 -9.77 -30.18
CA GLU A 549 2.27 -9.20 -30.49
C GLU A 549 1.29 -10.25 -31.01
N GLY A 550 0.07 -10.24 -30.45
CA GLY A 550 -0.97 -11.21 -30.79
C GLY A 550 -0.90 -12.53 -30.04
N SER A 551 0.16 -12.81 -29.29
CA SER A 551 0.22 -13.95 -28.38
C SER A 551 -0.29 -13.55 -26.98
N GLY A 552 -1.08 -14.44 -26.37
CA GLY A 552 -1.72 -14.17 -25.10
C GLY A 552 -2.87 -13.15 -25.18
N LYS A 553 -3.69 -13.10 -24.14
CA LYS A 553 -4.89 -12.25 -24.09
C LYS A 553 -4.60 -10.90 -23.44
N ARG A 554 -4.85 -9.82 -24.18
CA ARG A 554 -4.75 -8.47 -23.63
C ARG A 554 -5.93 -8.19 -22.69
N ALA A 555 -5.63 -7.91 -21.42
CA ALA A 555 -6.66 -7.74 -20.39
C ALA A 555 -6.99 -6.28 -20.06
N TYR A 556 -6.18 -5.32 -20.48
CA TYR A 556 -6.33 -3.90 -20.14
C TYR A 556 -6.21 -3.03 -21.38
N GLY A 557 -6.62 -1.78 -21.26
CA GLY A 557 -6.60 -0.85 -22.39
C GLY A 557 -7.56 0.32 -22.21
N PHE A 558 -7.95 0.64 -20.98
CA PHE A 558 -8.85 1.77 -20.73
C PHE A 558 -8.15 3.09 -20.47
N ASP A 559 -6.96 3.10 -19.89
CA ASP A 559 -6.29 4.34 -19.50
C ASP A 559 -5.40 4.92 -20.58
N MET A 560 -4.91 4.11 -21.48
CA MET A 560 -4.00 4.51 -22.55
C MET A 560 -4.04 3.45 -23.67
N ASP A 561 -3.52 3.80 -24.85
CA ASP A 561 -3.11 2.82 -25.84
C ASP A 561 -2.03 1.93 -25.23
N GLY A 562 -2.46 0.92 -24.50
CA GLY A 562 -1.60 0.12 -23.65
C GLY A 562 -0.55 -0.66 -24.42
N PRO A 563 0.43 -1.24 -23.71
CA PRO A 563 1.42 -2.09 -24.33
C PRO A 563 0.75 -3.26 -25.07
N THR A 564 1.33 -3.69 -26.19
CA THR A 564 0.82 -4.79 -26.99
C THR A 564 1.45 -6.13 -26.62
N ARG A 565 2.55 -6.10 -25.87
CA ARG A 565 3.30 -7.27 -25.39
C ARG A 565 4.08 -6.96 -24.11
N PHE A 566 4.57 -7.98 -23.45
CA PHE A 566 5.27 -7.87 -22.17
C PHE A 566 6.51 -6.95 -22.26
N GLY A 567 7.29 -7.11 -23.32
CA GLY A 567 8.56 -6.40 -23.47
C GLY A 567 8.44 -4.90 -23.71
N ASN A 568 7.30 -4.41 -24.21
CA ASN A 568 7.09 -2.98 -24.45
C ASN A 568 6.24 -2.28 -23.38
N ALA A 569 5.91 -2.99 -22.29
CA ALA A 569 5.30 -2.37 -21.13
C ALA A 569 6.28 -1.38 -20.48
N PRO A 570 5.86 -0.14 -20.18
CA PRO A 570 6.71 0.83 -19.51
C PRO A 570 6.97 0.40 -18.06
N THR A 571 8.02 0.95 -17.46
CA THR A 571 8.28 0.86 -16.03
C THR A 571 7.57 2.01 -15.30
N PHE A 572 7.32 1.86 -14.00
CA PHE A 572 6.80 2.97 -13.19
C PHE A 572 7.89 3.96 -12.78
N ASP A 573 9.16 3.53 -12.78
CA ASP A 573 10.29 4.42 -12.60
C ASP A 573 11.27 4.27 -13.77
N SER A 574 11.03 5.02 -14.83
CA SER A 574 11.86 5.02 -16.05
C SER A 574 13.21 5.71 -15.86
N ALA A 575 13.44 6.40 -14.74
CA ALA A 575 14.76 6.96 -14.44
C ALA A 575 15.73 5.87 -13.93
N LEU A 576 15.20 4.87 -13.21
CA LEU A 576 16.00 3.79 -12.63
C LEU A 576 15.92 2.47 -13.41
N PHE A 577 14.80 2.18 -14.09
CA PHE A 577 14.55 0.88 -14.72
C PHE A 577 14.37 1.02 -16.23
N ALA A 578 14.96 0.11 -16.98
CA ALA A 578 14.72 -0.04 -18.41
C ALA A 578 13.73 -1.17 -18.67
N SER A 579 12.79 -0.97 -19.62
CA SER A 579 11.95 -2.04 -20.13
C SER A 579 12.78 -3.03 -20.99
N PRO A 580 12.30 -4.27 -21.22
CA PRO A 580 12.97 -5.21 -22.10
C PRO A 580 13.21 -4.67 -23.51
N ARG A 581 12.28 -3.90 -24.06
CA ARG A 581 12.42 -3.24 -25.36
C ARG A 581 13.57 -2.21 -25.37
N GLU A 582 13.55 -1.28 -24.40
CA GLU A 582 14.64 -0.27 -24.30
C GLU A 582 15.99 -0.93 -24.10
N PHE A 583 16.07 -1.99 -23.32
CA PHE A 583 17.30 -2.75 -23.11
C PHE A 583 17.79 -3.41 -24.39
N ALA A 584 16.91 -4.06 -25.15
CA ALA A 584 17.26 -4.65 -26.45
C ALA A 584 17.75 -3.60 -27.46
N GLU A 585 17.10 -2.43 -27.53
CA GLU A 585 17.50 -1.30 -28.39
C GLU A 585 18.93 -0.79 -28.01
N LEU A 586 19.22 -0.68 -26.70
CA LEU A 586 20.56 -0.30 -26.24
C LEU A 586 21.61 -1.33 -26.60
N LEU A 587 21.35 -2.62 -26.44
CA LEU A 587 22.26 -3.70 -26.79
C LEU A 587 22.60 -3.69 -28.28
N LEU A 588 21.59 -3.55 -29.15
CA LEU A 588 21.79 -3.46 -30.61
C LEU A 588 22.56 -2.21 -31.04
N ALA A 589 22.39 -1.11 -30.29
CA ALA A 589 23.17 0.13 -30.50
C ALA A 589 24.59 0.06 -29.92
N GLY A 590 24.97 -1.04 -29.26
CA GLY A 590 26.25 -1.20 -28.56
C GLY A 590 26.45 -0.25 -27.38
N LYS A 591 25.34 0.19 -26.77
CA LYS A 591 25.34 1.11 -25.63
C LYS A 591 25.05 0.34 -24.32
N SER A 592 25.64 0.81 -23.23
CA SER A 592 25.31 0.36 -21.87
C SER A 592 24.21 1.24 -21.27
N SER A 593 23.42 0.68 -20.36
CA SER A 593 22.45 1.43 -19.56
C SER A 593 23.02 1.67 -18.16
N HIS A 594 22.83 2.88 -17.63
CA HIS A 594 23.03 3.13 -16.21
C HIS A 594 21.82 2.65 -15.37
N ARG A 595 20.66 2.47 -16.01
CA ARG A 595 19.44 1.99 -15.38
C ARG A 595 19.55 0.49 -15.09
N TYR A 596 18.80 0.05 -14.10
CA TYR A 596 18.59 -1.38 -13.84
C TYR A 596 17.92 -2.03 -15.06
N THR A 597 18.50 -3.13 -15.48
CA THR A 597 18.02 -3.86 -16.66
C THR A 597 16.97 -4.90 -16.28
N PRO A 598 16.19 -5.41 -17.22
CA PRO A 598 15.27 -6.53 -16.96
C PRO A 598 15.99 -7.78 -16.43
N LEU A 599 17.29 -7.94 -16.71
CA LEU A 599 18.10 -9.05 -16.18
C LEU A 599 18.43 -8.83 -14.69
N ASP A 600 18.72 -7.59 -14.26
CA ASP A 600 18.89 -7.26 -12.84
C ASP A 600 17.61 -7.54 -12.06
N VAL A 601 16.46 -7.17 -12.63
CA VAL A 601 15.14 -7.47 -12.04
C VAL A 601 14.91 -8.98 -11.93
N ALA A 602 15.24 -9.73 -12.97
CA ALA A 602 15.11 -11.19 -12.97
C ALA A 602 16.01 -11.85 -11.92
N ASP A 603 17.22 -11.33 -11.71
CA ASP A 603 18.14 -11.86 -10.69
C ASP A 603 17.63 -11.58 -9.27
N TRP A 604 17.13 -10.37 -8.98
CA TRP A 604 16.48 -10.10 -7.68
C TRP A 604 15.26 -11.00 -7.44
N LEU A 605 14.44 -11.25 -8.46
CA LEU A 605 13.31 -12.18 -8.34
C LEU A 605 13.77 -13.62 -8.09
N ASP A 606 14.88 -14.05 -8.70
CA ASP A 606 15.47 -15.37 -8.42
C ASP A 606 16.01 -15.47 -6.98
N ASP A 607 16.62 -14.41 -6.45
CA ASP A 607 17.08 -14.34 -5.05
C ASP A 607 15.90 -14.43 -4.09
N MET A 608 14.80 -13.70 -4.38
CA MET A 608 13.57 -13.78 -3.60
C MET A 608 12.98 -15.19 -3.61
N ALA A 609 12.93 -15.84 -4.77
CA ALA A 609 12.48 -17.23 -4.88
C ALA A 609 13.36 -18.19 -4.09
N ALA A 610 14.69 -18.04 -4.17
CA ALA A 610 15.62 -18.86 -3.40
C ALA A 610 15.47 -18.66 -1.89
N GLY A 611 15.21 -17.43 -1.45
CA GLY A 611 14.91 -17.14 -0.05
C GLY A 611 13.62 -17.81 0.43
N CYS A 612 12.54 -17.76 -0.38
CA CYS A 612 11.30 -18.49 -0.12
C CYS A 612 11.54 -20.01 -0.04
N GLU A 613 12.26 -20.59 -1.01
CA GLU A 613 12.58 -22.04 -1.06
C GLU A 613 13.38 -22.49 0.17
N THR A 614 14.33 -21.67 0.64
CA THR A 614 15.12 -21.94 1.84
C THR A 614 14.23 -21.98 3.09
N ALA A 615 13.35 -21.01 3.25
CA ALA A 615 12.40 -20.96 4.36
C ALA A 615 11.45 -22.17 4.36
N LEU A 616 10.90 -22.52 3.19
CA LEU A 616 10.02 -23.68 3.01
C LEU A 616 10.74 -25.00 3.30
N SER A 617 11.99 -25.15 2.84
CA SER A 617 12.80 -26.35 3.11
C SER A 617 13.03 -26.53 4.60
N THR A 618 13.35 -25.45 5.31
CA THR A 618 13.50 -25.45 6.76
C THR A 618 12.20 -25.84 7.45
N ALA A 619 11.07 -25.27 7.02
CA ALA A 619 9.77 -25.50 7.63
C ALA A 619 9.27 -26.94 7.47
N ARG A 620 9.47 -27.56 6.31
CA ARG A 620 8.98 -28.93 6.02
C ARG A 620 9.54 -30.00 6.93
N SER A 621 10.67 -29.74 7.60
CA SER A 621 11.30 -30.67 8.56
C SER A 621 10.66 -30.60 9.96
N SER A 622 9.83 -29.63 10.25
CA SER A 622 9.21 -29.42 11.56
C SER A 622 7.91 -30.22 11.74
N PRO A 623 7.64 -30.78 12.94
CA PRO A 623 6.34 -31.38 13.24
C PRO A 623 5.20 -30.38 13.22
N ASP A 624 5.46 -29.10 13.44
CA ASP A 624 4.47 -28.02 13.40
C ASP A 624 4.02 -27.63 12.00
N TYR A 625 4.66 -28.17 10.94
CA TYR A 625 4.35 -27.85 9.55
C TYR A 625 2.87 -28.04 9.18
N ASN A 626 2.20 -29.02 9.81
CA ASN A 626 0.80 -29.35 9.54
C ASN A 626 -0.22 -28.52 10.35
N ARG A 627 0.22 -27.59 11.20
CA ARG A 627 -0.68 -26.67 11.91
C ARG A 627 -1.30 -25.70 10.93
N ALA A 628 -2.55 -25.28 11.18
CA ALA A 628 -3.32 -24.47 10.25
C ALA A 628 -2.66 -23.12 9.92
N GLU A 629 -2.16 -22.37 10.94
CA GLU A 629 -1.55 -21.05 10.72
C GLU A 629 -0.26 -21.12 9.91
N PRO A 630 0.75 -21.93 10.27
CA PRO A 630 1.93 -22.09 9.45
C PRO A 630 1.62 -22.55 8.02
N GLN A 631 0.67 -23.46 7.82
CA GLN A 631 0.29 -23.92 6.48
C GLN A 631 -0.24 -22.79 5.61
N ARG A 632 -1.09 -21.88 6.16
CA ARG A 632 -1.59 -20.72 5.42
C ARG A 632 -0.45 -19.79 5.01
N ILE A 633 0.42 -19.44 5.96
CA ILE A 633 1.56 -18.56 5.73
C ILE A 633 2.53 -19.15 4.70
N LEU A 634 2.93 -20.40 4.89
CA LEU A 634 3.92 -21.05 4.03
C LEU A 634 3.38 -21.35 2.63
N ALA A 635 2.08 -21.58 2.48
CA ALA A 635 1.45 -21.69 1.16
C ALA A 635 1.52 -20.35 0.39
N ASP A 636 1.27 -19.23 1.05
CA ASP A 636 1.40 -17.90 0.43
C ASP A 636 2.86 -17.61 0.05
N VAL A 637 3.82 -18.01 0.88
CA VAL A 637 5.26 -17.93 0.58
C VAL A 637 5.61 -18.76 -0.65
N GLU A 638 5.09 -19.98 -0.76
CA GLU A 638 5.35 -20.88 -1.90
C GLU A 638 4.74 -20.36 -3.20
N ILE A 639 3.53 -19.81 -3.13
CA ILE A 639 2.85 -19.19 -4.29
C ILE A 639 3.63 -17.97 -4.78
N LEU A 640 4.02 -17.05 -3.87
CA LEU A 640 4.78 -15.84 -4.23
C LEU A 640 6.19 -16.16 -4.71
N GLY A 641 6.88 -17.13 -4.10
CA GLY A 641 8.16 -17.65 -4.58
C GLY A 641 8.06 -18.24 -5.99
N GLY A 642 6.96 -18.94 -6.29
CA GLY A 642 6.63 -19.42 -7.62
C GLY A 642 6.39 -18.28 -8.61
N MET A 643 5.71 -17.21 -8.20
CA MET A 643 5.53 -15.99 -9.01
C MET A 643 6.87 -15.32 -9.29
N ALA A 644 7.76 -15.25 -8.31
CA ALA A 644 9.12 -14.73 -8.50
C ALA A 644 9.86 -15.50 -9.60
N ARG A 645 9.85 -16.83 -9.56
CA ARG A 645 10.43 -17.66 -10.64
C ARG A 645 9.77 -17.42 -11.99
N HIS A 646 8.43 -17.33 -12.01
CA HIS A 646 7.69 -17.05 -13.24
C HIS A 646 8.12 -15.72 -13.86
N PHE A 647 8.08 -14.64 -13.10
CA PHE A 647 8.42 -13.31 -13.62
C PHE A 647 9.91 -13.18 -13.97
N ALA A 648 10.82 -13.78 -13.20
CA ALA A 648 12.23 -13.82 -13.54
C ALA A 648 12.46 -14.42 -14.93
N GLN A 649 11.80 -15.55 -15.20
CA GLN A 649 11.90 -16.20 -16.52
C GLN A 649 11.19 -15.41 -17.62
N LYS A 650 10.06 -14.77 -17.30
CA LYS A 650 9.31 -13.92 -18.26
C LYS A 650 10.13 -12.68 -18.67
N PHE A 651 10.81 -12.02 -17.73
CA PHE A 651 11.70 -10.89 -18.04
C PHE A 651 12.87 -11.33 -18.93
N ARG A 652 13.50 -12.46 -18.65
CA ARG A 652 14.57 -13.00 -19.52
C ARG A 652 14.05 -13.34 -20.90
N ALA A 653 12.90 -14.05 -20.98
CA ALA A 653 12.27 -14.37 -22.25
C ALA A 653 11.94 -13.12 -23.07
N ALA A 654 11.47 -12.05 -22.41
CA ALA A 654 11.16 -10.78 -23.05
C ALA A 654 12.38 -10.09 -23.66
N CYS A 655 13.56 -10.17 -23.03
CA CYS A 655 14.81 -9.65 -23.65
C CYS A 655 15.13 -10.35 -24.97
N TRP A 656 15.01 -11.68 -25.00
CA TRP A 656 15.20 -12.45 -26.24
C TRP A 656 14.12 -12.16 -27.28
N ALA A 657 12.86 -12.01 -26.85
CA ALA A 657 11.74 -11.68 -27.71
C ALA A 657 11.92 -10.31 -28.37
N GLU A 658 12.34 -9.28 -27.63
CA GLU A 658 12.53 -7.95 -28.18
C GLU A 658 13.70 -7.90 -29.17
N LEU A 659 14.80 -8.64 -28.92
CA LEU A 659 15.85 -8.81 -29.93
C LEU A 659 15.31 -9.53 -31.18
N PHE A 660 14.50 -10.57 -31.02
CA PHE A 660 13.86 -11.27 -32.15
C PHE A 660 12.92 -10.35 -32.94
N ILE A 661 12.10 -9.56 -32.25
CA ILE A 661 11.19 -8.61 -32.91
C ILE A 661 11.95 -7.59 -33.72
N ALA A 662 13.07 -7.08 -33.18
CA ALA A 662 13.90 -6.08 -33.86
C ALA A 662 14.73 -6.64 -35.04
N THR A 663 15.18 -7.90 -34.94
CA THR A 663 16.19 -8.44 -35.92
C THR A 663 15.63 -9.57 -36.79
N LYS A 664 14.55 -10.24 -36.36
CA LYS A 664 13.99 -11.44 -37.02
C LYS A 664 14.98 -12.61 -37.12
N ALA A 665 16.00 -12.63 -36.28
CA ALA A 665 17.03 -13.67 -36.29
C ALA A 665 16.50 -14.96 -35.59
N SER A 666 16.46 -16.05 -36.33
CA SER A 666 15.90 -17.33 -35.85
C SER A 666 16.67 -17.95 -34.68
N GLU A 667 17.96 -17.65 -34.55
CA GLU A 667 18.83 -18.08 -33.45
C GLU A 667 18.38 -17.58 -32.06
N LEU A 668 17.48 -16.60 -31.98
CA LEU A 668 16.93 -16.02 -30.78
C LEU A 668 15.71 -16.78 -30.27
N ILE A 669 15.08 -17.64 -31.12
CA ILE A 669 13.82 -18.32 -30.82
C ILE A 669 14.01 -19.36 -29.69
N GLU A 670 15.05 -20.22 -29.77
CA GLU A 670 15.25 -21.26 -28.77
C GLU A 670 15.57 -20.74 -27.37
N PRO A 671 16.45 -19.73 -27.18
CA PRO A 671 16.63 -19.13 -25.87
C PRO A 671 15.33 -18.51 -25.30
N MET A 672 14.57 -17.80 -26.15
CA MET A 672 13.26 -17.24 -25.77
C MET A 672 12.30 -18.32 -25.30
N LEU A 673 12.15 -19.40 -26.09
CA LEU A 673 11.29 -20.54 -25.75
C LEU A 673 11.73 -21.27 -24.47
N GLY A 674 13.04 -21.41 -24.25
CA GLY A 674 13.59 -22.01 -23.03
C GLY A 674 13.10 -21.28 -21.79
N HIS A 675 13.24 -19.97 -21.77
CA HIS A 675 12.76 -19.14 -20.66
C HIS A 675 11.25 -19.10 -20.56
N ALA A 676 10.52 -19.02 -21.67
CA ALA A 676 9.06 -19.03 -21.69
C ALA A 676 8.50 -20.33 -21.09
N ARG A 677 9.05 -21.50 -21.44
CA ARG A 677 8.67 -22.80 -20.86
C ARG A 677 8.94 -22.82 -19.36
N ASN A 678 10.10 -22.36 -18.91
CA ASN A 678 10.43 -22.27 -17.48
C ASN A 678 9.47 -21.36 -16.72
N ALA A 679 9.01 -20.27 -17.33
CA ALA A 679 8.00 -19.39 -16.75
C ALA A 679 6.66 -20.12 -16.54
N VAL A 680 6.20 -20.90 -17.54
CA VAL A 680 4.97 -21.68 -17.42
C VAL A 680 5.12 -22.79 -16.37
N LEU A 681 6.24 -23.52 -16.35
CA LEU A 681 6.50 -24.55 -15.34
C LEU A 681 6.49 -24.00 -13.91
N ALA A 682 7.03 -22.79 -13.70
CA ALA A 682 6.97 -22.12 -12.40
C ALA A 682 5.51 -21.83 -11.99
N TRP A 683 4.70 -21.37 -12.94
CA TRP A 683 3.28 -21.11 -12.68
C TRP A 683 2.47 -22.39 -12.45
N GLU A 684 2.72 -23.47 -13.16
CA GLU A 684 2.11 -24.77 -12.93
C GLU A 684 2.32 -25.27 -11.49
N ARG A 685 3.53 -25.09 -10.98
CA ARG A 685 3.87 -25.47 -9.59
C ARG A 685 3.08 -24.65 -8.56
N LEU A 686 3.09 -23.33 -8.67
CA LEU A 686 2.34 -22.49 -7.72
C LEU A 686 0.81 -22.71 -7.82
N ALA A 687 0.31 -22.97 -9.03
CA ALA A 687 -1.10 -23.30 -9.23
C ALA A 687 -1.48 -24.63 -8.56
N ALA A 688 -0.59 -25.62 -8.55
CA ALA A 688 -0.81 -26.86 -7.83
C ALA A 688 -0.90 -26.65 -6.31
N VAL A 689 0.01 -25.85 -5.74
CA VAL A 689 -0.02 -25.49 -4.31
C VAL A 689 -1.34 -24.75 -3.97
N SER A 690 -1.72 -23.78 -4.78
CA SER A 690 -2.92 -22.99 -4.53
C SER A 690 -4.20 -23.83 -4.53
N ARG A 691 -4.32 -24.84 -5.38
CA ARG A 691 -5.48 -25.73 -5.46
C ARG A 691 -5.80 -26.47 -4.17
N GLU A 692 -4.80 -26.78 -3.39
CA GLU A 692 -4.96 -27.50 -2.14
C GLU A 692 -5.65 -26.65 -1.07
N LEU A 693 -5.44 -25.34 -1.10
CA LEU A 693 -5.86 -24.43 -0.05
C LEU A 693 -6.94 -23.45 -0.47
N TYR A 694 -6.83 -22.88 -1.68
CA TYR A 694 -7.67 -21.79 -2.16
C TYR A 694 -8.83 -22.27 -3.04
N HIS A 695 -9.92 -21.49 -3.02
CA HIS A 695 -11.01 -21.65 -3.98
C HIS A 695 -10.57 -21.26 -5.40
N ASP A 696 -11.29 -21.78 -6.41
CA ASP A 696 -10.99 -21.50 -7.82
C ASP A 696 -11.69 -20.24 -8.36
N ASP A 697 -12.65 -19.68 -7.61
CA ASP A 697 -13.49 -18.54 -7.98
C ASP A 697 -13.13 -17.27 -7.21
N LEU A 698 -11.84 -16.95 -7.09
CA LEU A 698 -11.36 -15.76 -6.41
C LEU A 698 -11.60 -14.49 -7.24
N THR A 699 -11.81 -13.38 -6.53
CA THR A 699 -12.01 -12.06 -7.11
C THR A 699 -10.88 -11.12 -6.67
N TYR A 700 -10.16 -10.55 -7.63
CA TYR A 700 -9.08 -9.58 -7.42
C TYR A 700 -9.49 -8.16 -7.84
N GLY A 701 -10.66 -8.02 -8.42
CA GLY A 701 -11.21 -6.77 -8.92
C GLY A 701 -12.54 -6.96 -9.63
N PRO A 702 -13.20 -5.86 -10.03
CA PRO A 702 -14.51 -5.91 -10.65
C PRO A 702 -14.51 -6.50 -12.08
N GLN A 703 -13.36 -6.45 -12.75
CA GLN A 703 -13.23 -6.89 -14.14
C GLN A 703 -13.19 -8.41 -14.27
N SER A 704 -13.79 -8.96 -15.32
CA SER A 704 -13.88 -10.41 -15.54
C SER A 704 -12.51 -11.10 -15.61
N TRP A 705 -11.48 -10.42 -16.14
CA TRP A 705 -10.13 -10.94 -16.22
C TRP A 705 -9.36 -10.92 -14.90
N LEU A 706 -9.88 -10.20 -13.88
CA LEU A 706 -9.37 -10.21 -12.52
C LEU A 706 -10.11 -11.23 -11.63
N ARG A 707 -10.75 -12.24 -12.24
CA ARG A 707 -11.46 -13.30 -11.52
C ARG A 707 -10.90 -14.68 -11.92
N GLY A 708 -11.03 -15.63 -11.01
CA GLY A 708 -10.61 -17.02 -11.19
C GLY A 708 -9.54 -17.42 -10.18
N SER A 709 -8.64 -18.28 -10.60
CA SER A 709 -7.55 -18.81 -9.79
C SER A 709 -6.24 -18.78 -10.57
N TRP A 710 -5.13 -19.02 -9.90
CA TRP A 710 -3.83 -19.18 -10.58
C TRP A 710 -3.87 -20.33 -11.60
N HIS A 711 -4.62 -21.40 -11.29
CA HIS A 711 -4.80 -22.50 -12.23
C HIS A 711 -5.54 -22.09 -13.50
N SER A 712 -6.54 -21.24 -13.40
CA SER A 712 -7.34 -20.79 -14.55
C SER A 712 -6.54 -19.98 -15.58
N ARG A 713 -5.30 -19.57 -15.26
CA ARG A 713 -4.41 -18.85 -16.18
C ARG A 713 -3.56 -19.75 -17.08
N LEU A 714 -3.38 -21.01 -16.70
CA LEU A 714 -2.53 -21.97 -17.43
C LEU A 714 -2.89 -22.17 -18.89
N PRO A 715 -4.18 -22.33 -19.29
CA PRO A 715 -4.53 -22.53 -20.70
C PRO A 715 -4.04 -21.39 -21.60
N GLU A 716 -4.11 -20.14 -21.14
CA GLU A 716 -3.68 -18.99 -21.91
C GLU A 716 -2.14 -18.92 -22.03
N MET A 717 -1.42 -19.29 -20.95
CA MET A 717 0.05 -19.37 -20.95
C MET A 717 0.55 -20.51 -21.87
N GLN A 718 -0.16 -21.62 -21.88
CA GLN A 718 0.14 -22.76 -22.76
C GLN A 718 -0.14 -22.41 -24.23
N ALA A 719 -1.22 -21.68 -24.50
CA ALA A 719 -1.51 -21.18 -25.85
C ALA A 719 -0.41 -20.22 -26.34
N GLU A 720 0.09 -19.34 -25.48
CA GLU A 720 1.24 -18.49 -25.81
C GLU A 720 2.47 -19.32 -26.20
N LEU A 721 2.78 -20.40 -25.46
CA LEU A 721 3.89 -21.27 -25.83
C LEU A 721 3.73 -21.89 -27.21
N LEU A 722 2.55 -22.31 -27.60
CA LEU A 722 2.27 -22.85 -28.93
C LEU A 722 2.50 -21.80 -30.03
N ASP A 723 2.05 -20.55 -29.78
CA ASP A 723 2.30 -19.42 -30.70
C ASP A 723 3.80 -19.15 -30.87
N LEU A 724 4.56 -19.19 -29.78
CA LEU A 724 6.01 -19.02 -29.79
C LEU A 724 6.72 -20.19 -30.49
N GLU A 725 6.26 -21.43 -30.31
CA GLU A 725 6.80 -22.62 -30.98
C GLU A 725 6.57 -22.59 -32.49
N ALA A 726 5.47 -22.03 -32.94
CA ALA A 726 5.19 -21.83 -34.35
C ALA A 726 6.24 -20.93 -35.05
N LEU A 727 6.93 -20.04 -34.30
CA LEU A 727 8.01 -19.23 -34.85
C LEU A 727 9.21 -20.04 -35.38
N ARG A 728 9.37 -21.30 -34.97
CA ARG A 728 10.40 -22.19 -35.52
C ARG A 728 10.29 -22.40 -37.01
N GLY A 729 9.06 -22.31 -37.56
CA GLY A 729 8.81 -22.36 -38.99
C GLY A 729 9.06 -21.04 -39.73
N PHE A 730 9.39 -19.99 -38.99
CA PHE A 730 9.64 -18.69 -39.57
C PHE A 730 11.03 -18.68 -40.24
N GLY A 731 11.04 -18.70 -41.57
CA GLY A 731 12.27 -18.51 -42.36
C GLY A 731 12.76 -17.09 -42.17
N GLY A 732 13.80 -16.92 -41.36
CA GLY A 732 14.38 -15.60 -41.08
C GLY A 732 14.75 -14.87 -42.36
N THR A 733 14.47 -13.57 -42.41
CA THR A 733 15.04 -12.71 -43.46
C THR A 733 16.54 -12.54 -43.20
N GLU A 734 17.36 -12.79 -44.18
CA GLU A 734 18.83 -12.78 -44.11
C GLU A 734 19.46 -11.44 -43.71
N SER A 735 18.66 -10.38 -43.49
CA SER A 735 19.19 -9.00 -43.46
C SER A 735 19.90 -8.58 -42.16
N VAL A 736 19.74 -9.28 -41.04
CA VAL A 736 20.36 -8.89 -39.76
C VAL A 736 20.98 -10.08 -39.00
N ALA A 737 20.66 -11.31 -39.34
CA ALA A 737 21.26 -12.52 -38.77
C ALA A 737 22.78 -12.50 -38.97
N GLY A 738 23.55 -12.70 -37.90
CA GLY A 738 25.02 -12.71 -37.94
C GLY A 738 25.72 -11.36 -37.96
N THR A 739 25.02 -10.23 -37.73
CA THR A 739 25.71 -8.93 -37.60
C THR A 739 26.55 -8.88 -36.32
N PRO A 740 27.69 -8.15 -36.30
CA PRO A 740 28.49 -7.98 -35.09
C PRO A 740 27.73 -7.36 -33.91
N ALA A 741 26.73 -6.52 -34.19
CA ALA A 741 25.87 -5.90 -33.19
C ALA A 741 24.99 -6.96 -32.49
N LEU A 742 24.34 -7.84 -33.26
CA LEU A 742 23.53 -8.91 -32.72
C LEU A 742 24.37 -9.92 -31.93
N ALA A 743 25.54 -10.30 -32.46
CA ALA A 743 26.45 -11.22 -31.75
C ALA A 743 26.88 -10.65 -30.39
N LYS A 744 27.18 -9.34 -30.32
CA LYS A 744 27.47 -8.66 -29.05
C LYS A 744 26.26 -8.62 -28.10
N ALA A 745 25.05 -8.35 -28.62
CA ALA A 745 23.83 -8.35 -27.83
C ALA A 745 23.55 -9.74 -27.23
N ILE A 746 23.67 -10.81 -28.02
CA ILE A 746 23.55 -12.20 -27.57
C ILE A 746 24.61 -12.52 -26.50
N ALA A 747 25.86 -12.12 -26.72
CA ALA A 747 26.92 -12.32 -25.74
C ALA A 747 26.64 -11.60 -24.41
N ALA A 748 26.09 -10.36 -24.47
CA ALA A 748 25.71 -9.61 -23.29
C ALA A 748 24.58 -10.30 -22.50
N LEU A 749 23.54 -10.82 -23.17
CA LEU A 749 22.47 -11.57 -22.50
C LEU A 749 23.01 -12.87 -21.85
N LYS A 750 23.87 -13.61 -22.55
CA LYS A 750 24.45 -14.87 -22.04
C LYS A 750 25.50 -14.63 -20.96
N GLY A 751 26.20 -13.52 -21.04
CA GLY A 751 27.30 -13.16 -20.14
C GLY A 751 26.88 -12.30 -18.95
N HIS A 752 25.61 -11.98 -18.81
CA HIS A 752 25.11 -11.19 -17.68
C HIS A 752 25.59 -11.76 -16.34
N ARG A 753 26.01 -10.88 -15.46
CA ARG A 753 26.44 -11.19 -14.10
C ARG A 753 25.74 -10.22 -13.13
N PRO A 754 25.14 -10.73 -12.03
CA PRO A 754 24.27 -9.94 -11.13
C PRO A 754 25.07 -9.06 -10.15
N THR A 755 26.17 -8.45 -10.57
CA THR A 755 26.98 -7.61 -9.67
C THR A 755 26.97 -6.17 -10.17
N ARG A 756 26.17 -5.32 -9.50
CA ARG A 756 26.40 -3.88 -9.52
C ARG A 756 27.14 -3.49 -8.25
N ALA A 757 28.35 -2.91 -8.44
CA ALA A 757 29.01 -2.24 -7.33
C ALA A 757 28.11 -1.09 -6.86
N GLN A 758 27.82 -1.04 -5.57
CA GLN A 758 27.28 0.18 -4.96
C GLN A 758 28.47 1.04 -4.54
N PRO A 759 28.69 2.18 -5.19
CA PRO A 759 29.74 3.09 -4.74
C PRO A 759 29.38 3.64 -3.37
N ASP A 760 30.36 3.65 -2.46
CA ASP A 760 30.23 4.34 -1.18
C ASP A 760 30.11 5.84 -1.47
N ALA A 761 28.91 6.39 -1.32
CA ALA A 761 28.67 7.81 -1.55
C ALA A 761 28.67 8.53 -0.23
N SER A 762 29.49 9.60 -0.12
CA SER A 762 29.42 10.50 1.03
C SER A 762 28.03 11.12 1.15
N ALA A 763 27.58 11.34 2.41
CA ALA A 763 26.27 11.91 2.68
C ALA A 763 26.07 13.25 1.95
N PRO A 764 24.98 13.42 1.22
CA PRO A 764 24.72 14.62 0.42
C PRO A 764 24.44 15.84 1.31
N THR A 765 24.48 17.02 0.70
CA THR A 765 23.97 18.25 1.31
C THR A 765 22.48 18.07 1.63
N ALA A 766 22.12 18.11 2.90
CA ALA A 766 20.74 17.82 3.32
C ALA A 766 19.75 18.98 3.08
N VAL A 767 20.27 20.20 2.90
CA VAL A 767 19.45 21.42 2.77
C VAL A 767 20.06 22.41 1.79
N PHE A 768 19.20 23.23 1.15
CA PHE A 768 19.63 24.33 0.26
C PHE A 768 18.78 25.57 0.48
N ALA A 769 19.29 26.74 0.04
CA ALA A 769 18.53 27.99 0.02
C ALA A 769 17.94 28.22 -1.37
N GLY A 770 16.66 28.58 -1.42
CA GLY A 770 15.99 28.89 -2.70
C GLY A 770 16.60 30.12 -3.36
N GLY A 771 16.88 30.05 -4.67
CA GLY A 771 17.51 31.11 -5.45
C GLY A 771 19.02 31.21 -5.29
N GLU A 772 19.67 30.27 -4.61
CA GLU A 772 21.14 30.14 -4.54
C GLU A 772 21.61 28.93 -5.34
N PRO A 773 22.82 28.98 -5.96
CA PRO A 773 23.40 27.84 -6.63
C PRO A 773 23.62 26.68 -5.64
N LEU A 774 23.23 25.46 -6.02
CA LEU A 774 23.41 24.28 -5.19
C LEU A 774 24.55 23.41 -5.75
N PRO A 775 25.75 23.44 -5.13
CA PRO A 775 26.84 22.55 -5.53
C PRO A 775 26.57 21.12 -5.04
N ILE A 776 26.69 20.17 -5.94
CA ILE A 776 26.64 18.73 -5.67
C ILE A 776 28.01 18.16 -5.90
N ARG A 777 28.58 17.50 -4.89
CA ARG A 777 29.88 16.84 -4.96
C ARG A 777 29.72 15.37 -4.63
N ILE A 778 30.46 14.52 -5.36
CA ILE A 778 30.57 13.08 -5.08
C ILE A 778 32.06 12.69 -5.05
N GLU A 779 32.44 11.83 -4.11
CA GLU A 779 33.79 11.30 -3.96
C GLU A 779 33.82 9.87 -4.49
N VAL A 780 34.02 9.73 -5.78
CA VAL A 780 34.05 8.44 -6.46
C VAL A 780 35.11 8.45 -7.58
N GLU A 781 35.57 7.26 -7.94
CA GLU A 781 36.33 7.05 -9.16
C GLU A 781 35.37 6.63 -10.29
N ALA A 782 35.49 7.24 -11.45
CA ALA A 782 34.68 6.94 -12.62
C ALA A 782 35.56 6.90 -13.88
N GLU A 783 35.18 6.06 -14.85
CA GLU A 783 35.87 5.90 -16.12
C GLU A 783 35.59 7.06 -17.08
N ASP A 784 34.35 7.57 -17.01
CA ASP A 784 33.86 8.71 -17.77
C ASP A 784 33.33 9.78 -16.82
N ALA A 785 33.12 11.01 -17.29
CA ALA A 785 32.51 12.06 -16.48
C ALA A 785 31.10 11.63 -16.02
N PRO A 786 30.85 11.54 -14.70
CA PRO A 786 29.51 11.25 -14.16
C PRO A 786 28.49 12.27 -14.62
N VAL A 787 27.23 11.86 -14.66
CA VAL A 787 26.11 12.74 -15.02
C VAL A 787 25.21 12.92 -13.80
N LEU A 788 25.04 14.17 -13.38
CA LEU A 788 24.06 14.56 -12.37
C LEU A 788 22.68 14.63 -13.03
N HIS A 789 21.71 13.91 -12.45
CA HIS A 789 20.30 14.02 -12.77
C HIS A 789 19.57 14.64 -11.59
N TYR A 790 18.76 15.68 -11.84
CA TYR A 790 18.08 16.41 -10.78
C TYR A 790 16.68 16.84 -11.21
N ARG A 791 15.79 16.99 -10.23
CA ARG A 791 14.40 17.39 -10.44
C ARG A 791 13.83 18.01 -9.16
N HIS A 792 12.88 18.91 -9.27
CA HIS A 792 12.01 19.23 -8.15
C HIS A 792 11.21 17.99 -7.70
N ILE A 793 10.81 17.96 -6.43
CA ILE A 793 9.87 16.93 -5.94
C ILE A 793 8.46 17.27 -6.46
N ASN A 794 8.34 17.17 -7.76
CA ASN A 794 7.16 17.45 -8.55
C ASN A 794 7.08 16.43 -9.69
N GLN A 795 6.10 15.51 -9.63
CA GLN A 795 5.97 14.44 -10.62
C GLN A 795 5.52 14.93 -12.01
N ALA A 796 4.99 16.15 -12.11
CA ALA A 796 4.68 16.77 -13.42
C ALA A 796 5.92 17.22 -14.19
N GLU A 797 7.10 17.29 -13.54
CA GLU A 797 8.35 17.70 -14.16
C GLU A 797 9.16 16.51 -14.69
N ARG A 798 10.02 16.79 -15.68
CA ARG A 798 11.01 15.82 -16.18
C ARG A 798 12.35 16.04 -15.49
N TRP A 799 13.13 14.97 -15.40
CA TRP A 799 14.51 15.03 -14.94
C TRP A 799 15.36 15.90 -15.86
N GLN A 800 16.13 16.80 -15.26
CA GLN A 800 17.23 17.53 -15.91
C GLN A 800 18.51 16.73 -15.75
N SER A 801 19.50 16.95 -16.64
CA SER A 801 20.79 16.25 -16.57
C SER A 801 21.93 17.18 -16.97
N MET A 802 23.06 17.05 -16.29
CA MET A 802 24.29 17.76 -16.65
C MET A 802 25.53 16.91 -16.33
N PRO A 803 26.61 17.00 -17.15
CA PRO A 803 27.87 16.35 -16.84
C PRO A 803 28.52 16.98 -15.60
N MET A 804 29.14 16.17 -14.76
CA MET A 804 29.95 16.64 -13.64
C MET A 804 31.40 16.89 -14.07
N GLN A 805 32.04 17.85 -13.43
CA GLN A 805 33.44 18.21 -13.68
C GLN A 805 34.35 17.52 -12.66
N ALA A 806 35.48 17.04 -13.11
CA ALA A 806 36.46 16.44 -12.21
C ALA A 806 37.08 17.51 -11.29
N GLU A 807 37.16 17.16 -10.00
CA GLU A 807 37.76 17.96 -8.96
C GLU A 807 38.68 17.06 -8.10
N ARG A 808 39.55 17.67 -7.30
CA ARG A 808 40.48 16.90 -6.43
C ARG A 808 39.70 15.94 -5.54
N GLY A 809 39.79 14.64 -5.80
CA GLY A 809 39.19 13.56 -5.02
C GLY A 809 37.76 13.25 -5.40
N GLY A 810 37.25 13.67 -6.57
CA GLY A 810 35.90 13.35 -7.01
C GLY A 810 35.38 14.19 -8.15
N TYR A 811 34.10 14.44 -8.16
CA TYR A 811 33.40 15.21 -9.21
C TYR A 811 32.40 16.19 -8.60
N THR A 812 32.20 17.33 -9.27
CA THR A 812 31.27 18.37 -8.86
C THR A 812 30.39 18.83 -10.01
N ALA A 813 29.17 19.24 -9.71
CA ALA A 813 28.28 19.99 -10.59
C ALA A 813 27.43 20.96 -9.75
N THR A 814 26.95 22.03 -10.37
CA THR A 814 26.19 23.04 -9.66
C THR A 814 24.81 23.18 -10.30
N ILE A 815 23.77 22.91 -9.54
CA ILE A 815 22.38 23.18 -9.94
C ILE A 815 22.20 24.70 -9.93
N PRO A 816 21.72 25.32 -11.06
CA PRO A 816 21.63 26.76 -11.16
C PRO A 816 20.70 27.42 -10.13
N ALA A 817 21.03 28.63 -9.73
CA ALA A 817 20.22 29.44 -8.80
C ALA A 817 18.77 29.65 -9.28
N GLU A 818 18.59 29.83 -10.58
CA GLU A 818 17.24 29.96 -11.16
C GLU A 818 16.40 28.70 -11.00
N TYR A 819 17.02 27.50 -11.05
CA TYR A 819 16.33 26.26 -10.85
C TYR A 819 16.00 26.01 -9.38
N THR A 820 16.86 26.44 -8.44
CA THR A 820 16.60 26.32 -7.01
C THR A 820 15.53 27.31 -6.51
N LYS A 821 15.17 28.33 -7.30
CA LYS A 821 14.08 29.26 -7.00
C LYS A 821 12.72 28.60 -7.30
N SER A 822 12.23 27.81 -6.37
CA SER A 822 11.03 27.01 -6.53
C SER A 822 10.31 26.84 -5.18
N ASP A 823 9.04 26.48 -5.22
CA ASP A 823 8.25 26.12 -4.03
C ASP A 823 8.44 24.63 -3.63
N PHE A 824 9.27 23.88 -4.34
CA PHE A 824 9.49 22.46 -4.12
C PHE A 824 10.90 22.16 -3.58
N HIS A 825 11.00 21.11 -2.83
CA HIS A 825 12.28 20.46 -2.52
C HIS A 825 12.86 19.81 -3.76
N LEU A 826 14.11 19.34 -3.69
CA LEU A 826 14.85 18.75 -4.80
C LEU A 826 15.16 17.28 -4.56
N GLN A 827 15.17 16.52 -5.64
CA GLN A 827 15.77 15.18 -5.70
C GLN A 827 16.87 15.16 -6.76
N TYR A 828 17.91 14.36 -6.50
CA TYR A 828 18.92 14.08 -7.50
C TYR A 828 19.50 12.67 -7.35
N PHE A 829 20.13 12.19 -8.42
CA PHE A 829 20.98 11.01 -8.44
C PHE A 829 22.11 11.23 -9.44
N VAL A 830 23.12 10.40 -9.37
CA VAL A 830 24.24 10.45 -10.30
C VAL A 830 24.39 9.13 -11.03
N SER A 831 24.53 9.16 -12.34
CA SER A 831 24.91 7.99 -13.12
C SER A 831 26.39 8.08 -13.48
N LEU A 832 27.10 6.96 -13.39
CA LEU A 832 28.52 6.88 -13.70
C LEU A 832 28.92 5.51 -14.27
N ARG A 833 30.11 5.42 -14.82
CA ARG A 833 30.75 4.18 -15.25
C ARG A 833 31.96 3.87 -14.39
N GLN A 834 31.99 2.63 -13.85
CA GLN A 834 33.05 2.15 -12.98
C GLN A 834 33.26 0.65 -13.21
N ASN A 835 34.51 0.21 -13.34
CA ASN A 835 34.91 -1.19 -13.62
C ASN A 835 34.18 -1.79 -14.83
N GLY A 836 34.03 -1.00 -15.90
CA GLY A 836 33.33 -1.40 -17.13
C GLY A 836 31.81 -1.50 -17.00
N GLN A 837 31.22 -1.16 -15.84
CA GLN A 837 29.80 -1.20 -15.57
C GLN A 837 29.23 0.19 -15.35
N SER A 838 28.00 0.41 -15.82
CA SER A 838 27.25 1.62 -15.51
C SER A 838 26.48 1.41 -14.21
N THR A 839 26.49 2.41 -13.32
CA THR A 839 25.88 2.35 -12.02
C THR A 839 25.22 3.67 -11.64
N LEU A 840 24.44 3.64 -10.56
CA LEU A 840 23.68 4.77 -10.00
C LEU A 840 24.14 5.05 -8.57
N ILE A 841 24.16 6.30 -8.18
CA ILE A 841 24.41 6.76 -6.83
C ILE A 841 23.19 7.62 -6.39
N PRO A 842 22.50 7.32 -5.27
CA PRO A 842 22.75 6.22 -4.34
C PRO A 842 22.35 4.86 -4.90
N GLY A 843 21.39 4.78 -5.83
CA GLY A 843 20.83 3.52 -6.32
C GLY A 843 20.10 2.71 -5.25
N LEU A 844 19.58 1.54 -5.62
CA LEU A 844 18.88 0.63 -4.72
C LEU A 844 19.88 -0.25 -3.94
N ALA A 845 19.66 -0.38 -2.65
CA ALA A 845 20.33 -1.35 -1.80
C ALA A 845 19.93 -2.80 -2.18
N PRO A 846 20.69 -3.81 -1.76
CA PRO A 846 20.36 -5.20 -2.06
C PRO A 846 19.00 -5.67 -1.54
N ASP A 847 18.51 -5.07 -0.45
CA ASP A 847 17.19 -5.35 0.13
C ASP A 847 16.05 -4.53 -0.50
N LEU A 848 16.36 -3.61 -1.42
CA LEU A 848 15.43 -2.72 -2.13
C LEU A 848 14.62 -1.79 -1.21
N ALA A 849 15.09 -1.55 0.03
CA ALA A 849 14.32 -0.85 1.06
C ALA A 849 14.82 0.58 1.35
N ASN A 850 15.78 1.07 0.59
CA ASN A 850 16.31 2.43 0.71
C ASN A 850 15.68 3.40 -0.29
N GLU A 851 15.86 4.69 -0.06
CA GLU A 851 15.60 5.76 -1.04
C GLU A 851 16.73 5.74 -2.11
N PRO A 852 16.43 5.50 -3.40
CA PRO A 852 17.44 5.47 -4.46
C PRO A 852 17.78 6.87 -5.02
N TYR A 853 17.19 7.90 -4.48
CA TYR A 853 17.41 9.30 -4.81
C TYR A 853 17.86 10.07 -3.58
N PHE A 854 18.77 10.99 -3.75
CA PHE A 854 19.06 11.97 -2.72
C PHE A 854 17.97 13.04 -2.67
N THR A 855 17.43 13.28 -1.48
CA THR A 855 16.45 14.33 -1.24
C THR A 855 17.11 15.50 -0.53
N VAL A 856 16.99 16.71 -1.09
CA VAL A 856 17.55 17.94 -0.53
C VAL A 856 16.39 18.87 -0.17
N MET A 857 16.30 19.19 1.12
CA MET A 857 15.22 20.03 1.63
C MET A 857 15.55 21.52 1.44
N GLN A 858 14.57 22.31 1.00
CA GLN A 858 14.70 23.76 0.93
C GLN A 858 14.39 24.34 2.31
N ARG A 859 15.24 25.29 2.75
CA ARG A 859 15.07 26.07 3.99
C ARG A 859 14.01 27.13 3.84
#